data_e06dccbdb83ad7f78f5ee74bf05e3277
#
_entry.id   e06dccbdb83ad7f78f5ee74bf05e3277
#
_cell.length_a   1.000
_cell.length_b   1.000
_cell.length_c   1.000
_cell.angle_alpha   90.00
_cell.angle_beta   90.00
_cell.angle_gamma   90.00
#
_symmetry.space_group_name_H-M   'P 1'
#
loop_
_entity.id
_entity.type
_entity.pdbx_description
1 polymer ?
#
loop_
_entity_poly.entity_id
_entity_poly.type
_entity_poly.pdbx_seq_one_letter_code
_entity_poly.pdbx_strand_id
1 'polypeptide(L)'
;MAKPVEPEDLTAYAFLSEPSLSPDGRWAALSVHRALLDKDEYEGNLWLVPLEDGAPRQLTTAGKDSGPKVSPDGRRILFTSRREMGKDDKGNALYVIPVDGGEARLVLRRKEGIEAAAWHPDGTRALFLSNAGELQEDVMTIRRVNFWFNDKGFIHSVRHHVFLVDLEKGEATQATSGELDVDKAVFSHDGTKIAYVATTDDLRPYLADVFVLDLASGRATKLTETDMEISSAVWSPDDRKLLFMGNDMPRGLSSHDHLWLVDAAGGKPERLESIDRGKGNGLNSDVRMGGVNGDPEWVGDHVYFVVAEGASVHVHRIHVGTRKTERIVGGEVSVEAFAVFPDKVVYTAMEAVHPAELYVHEAKTRKVTAFNERVGEALELRTPEGFTFKASDGETIEGWILKPATKGKVPVLLYVHGGPKTAFGNGYMHEFQVFAAKGYAVLYTNPRGSDGYSEAFADIRGRYGERDYQDLMEAVDVALARDPSLDGTRLAVAGGSYGGFMTDWVITQTDRFKAAVTDRSISSWWTFWGTSDIGPYFEKDQIGADPWEKEELVLAKSPIRYVKNVTTPLMLVHSLEDYRCWMVEAVQFFTALKVHGKEAEMVLFPKENHELSRGGKPKHRVLRLQAYLRWFDTHLT
;
A
#
# COMPACT_ATOMS: atom_id res chain seq x y z
N MET A 1 -19.60 5.85 28.21
CA MET A 1 -18.38 5.07 28.43
C MET A 1 -17.99 4.48 27.09
N ALA A 2 -16.73 4.53 26.72
CA ALA A 2 -16.22 3.85 25.55
C ALA A 2 -16.50 2.34 25.65
N LYS A 3 -16.70 1.68 24.53
CA LYS A 3 -16.93 0.22 24.47
C LYS A 3 -15.69 -0.51 23.94
N PRO A 4 -15.50 -1.81 24.25
CA PRO A 4 -14.48 -2.63 23.61
C PRO A 4 -14.63 -2.62 22.07
N VAL A 5 -13.52 -2.70 21.36
CA VAL A 5 -13.50 -2.70 19.88
C VAL A 5 -14.01 -4.04 19.34
N GLU A 6 -14.95 -3.98 18.41
CA GLU A 6 -15.52 -5.14 17.71
C GLU A 6 -15.14 -5.11 16.22
N PRO A 7 -15.15 -6.25 15.51
CA PRO A 7 -14.88 -6.28 14.05
C PRO A 7 -15.76 -5.32 13.25
N GLU A 8 -17.02 -5.12 13.67
CA GLU A 8 -18.02 -4.25 13.04
C GLU A 8 -17.71 -2.76 13.21
N ASP A 9 -16.84 -2.38 14.14
CA ASP A 9 -16.41 -1.00 14.34
C ASP A 9 -15.55 -0.45 13.18
N LEU A 10 -15.26 -1.27 12.16
CA LEU A 10 -14.77 -0.81 10.86
C LEU A 10 -15.62 0.34 10.30
N THR A 11 -16.91 0.39 10.63
CA THR A 11 -17.83 1.47 10.22
C THR A 11 -17.61 2.80 10.94
N ALA A 12 -16.86 2.81 12.02
CA ALA A 12 -16.58 4.02 12.80
C ALA A 12 -15.55 4.93 12.11
N TYR A 13 -14.71 4.36 11.23
CA TYR A 13 -13.59 5.09 10.64
C TYR A 13 -13.99 5.91 9.42
N ALA A 14 -13.37 7.07 9.31
CA ALA A 14 -13.29 7.86 8.08
C ALA A 14 -11.91 7.59 7.43
N PHE A 15 -11.92 7.15 6.19
CA PHE A 15 -10.73 6.90 5.40
C PHE A 15 -10.49 8.11 4.50
N LEU A 16 -9.37 8.81 4.68
CA LEU A 16 -9.04 10.04 3.98
C LEU A 16 -8.12 9.76 2.80
N SER A 17 -8.40 10.39 1.64
CA SER A 17 -7.49 10.39 0.50
C SER A 17 -6.36 11.43 0.63
N GLU A 18 -5.50 11.49 -0.37
CA GLU A 18 -4.53 12.58 -0.54
C GLU A 18 -5.23 13.95 -0.64
N PRO A 19 -4.65 15.02 -0.06
CA PRO A 19 -5.17 16.37 -0.22
C PRO A 19 -4.79 16.95 -1.58
N SER A 20 -5.74 17.64 -2.25
CA SER A 20 -5.49 18.48 -3.42
C SER A 20 -5.67 19.93 -3.05
N LEU A 21 -4.61 20.73 -3.11
CA LEU A 21 -4.61 22.11 -2.64
C LEU A 21 -5.25 23.08 -3.63
N SER A 22 -5.91 24.11 -3.09
CA SER A 22 -6.29 25.28 -3.87
C SER A 22 -5.04 26.08 -4.30
N PRO A 23 -5.09 26.75 -5.47
CA PRO A 23 -3.95 27.53 -5.97
C PRO A 23 -3.53 28.70 -5.07
N ASP A 24 -4.39 29.14 -4.18
CA ASP A 24 -4.11 30.18 -3.18
C ASP A 24 -3.68 29.61 -1.81
N GLY A 25 -3.60 28.28 -1.66
CA GLY A 25 -3.19 27.59 -0.45
C GLY A 25 -4.13 27.76 0.75
N ARG A 26 -5.40 28.16 0.54
CA ARG A 26 -6.35 28.44 1.63
C ARG A 26 -7.20 27.24 2.02
N TRP A 27 -7.38 26.29 1.14
CA TRP A 27 -8.19 25.09 1.38
C TRP A 27 -7.66 23.90 0.60
N ALA A 28 -8.06 22.71 1.01
CA ALA A 28 -7.77 21.46 0.34
C ALA A 28 -9.09 20.73 -0.01
N ALA A 29 -9.10 20.02 -1.13
CA ALA A 29 -10.11 19.01 -1.44
C ALA A 29 -9.57 17.63 -1.12
N LEU A 30 -10.39 16.77 -0.53
CA LEU A 30 -10.08 15.34 -0.33
C LEU A 30 -11.36 14.51 -0.41
N SER A 31 -11.23 13.22 -0.64
CA SER A 31 -12.35 12.28 -0.49
C SER A 31 -12.32 11.65 0.90
N VAL A 32 -13.50 11.52 1.49
CA VAL A 32 -13.71 10.80 2.76
C VAL A 32 -14.58 9.61 2.48
N HIS A 33 -14.07 8.42 2.81
CA HIS A 33 -14.79 7.16 2.64
C HIS A 33 -15.22 6.59 3.99
N ARG A 34 -16.33 5.84 4.01
CA ARG A 34 -16.82 5.13 5.19
C ARG A 34 -17.34 3.75 4.79
N ALA A 35 -17.08 2.75 5.60
CA ALA A 35 -17.62 1.42 5.41
C ALA A 35 -19.11 1.36 5.79
N LEU A 36 -19.93 0.77 4.93
CA LEU A 36 -21.36 0.54 5.12
C LEU A 36 -21.64 -0.97 5.13
N LEU A 37 -21.81 -1.56 6.32
CA LEU A 37 -22.05 -2.99 6.45
C LEU A 37 -23.38 -3.44 5.87
N ASP A 38 -24.43 -2.64 5.98
CA ASP A 38 -25.75 -2.95 5.44
C ASP A 38 -25.72 -3.11 3.93
N LYS A 39 -24.99 -2.25 3.22
CA LYS A 39 -24.81 -2.24 1.76
C LYS A 39 -23.64 -3.11 1.29
N ASP A 40 -22.74 -3.50 2.18
CA ASP A 40 -21.49 -4.19 1.89
C ASP A 40 -20.60 -3.45 0.88
N GLU A 41 -20.45 -2.13 1.10
CA GLU A 41 -19.66 -1.25 0.24
C GLU A 41 -19.06 -0.08 1.02
N TYR A 42 -18.15 0.66 0.37
CA TYR A 42 -17.64 1.93 0.89
C TYR A 42 -18.39 3.10 0.22
N GLU A 43 -18.83 4.03 1.05
CA GLU A 43 -19.40 5.31 0.59
C GLU A 43 -18.27 6.35 0.57
N GLY A 44 -18.03 6.98 -0.59
CA GLY A 44 -17.02 8.01 -0.78
C GLY A 44 -17.64 9.33 -1.25
N ASN A 45 -17.29 10.44 -0.59
CA ASN A 45 -17.74 11.78 -0.95
C ASN A 45 -16.58 12.78 -0.87
N LEU A 46 -16.68 13.85 -1.67
CA LEU A 46 -15.69 14.93 -1.69
C LEU A 46 -15.97 15.95 -0.60
N TRP A 47 -14.91 16.43 0.03
CA TRP A 47 -14.94 17.44 1.07
C TRP A 47 -13.98 18.57 0.75
N LEU A 48 -14.38 19.80 1.09
CA LEU A 48 -13.51 20.97 1.10
C LEU A 48 -13.16 21.31 2.54
N VAL A 49 -11.87 21.40 2.81
CA VAL A 49 -11.32 21.65 4.14
C VAL A 49 -10.58 22.98 4.12
N PRO A 50 -11.07 24.02 4.82
CA PRO A 50 -10.30 25.24 5.03
C PRO A 50 -9.01 24.92 5.80
N LEU A 51 -7.88 25.49 5.34
CA LEU A 51 -6.58 25.25 5.97
C LEU A 51 -6.25 26.26 7.08
N GLU A 52 -7.06 27.27 7.28
CA GLU A 52 -6.96 28.23 8.39
C GLU A 52 -8.15 28.03 9.33
N ASP A 53 -9.06 28.98 9.36
CA ASP A 53 -10.28 28.93 10.18
C ASP A 53 -11.46 28.43 9.35
N GLY A 54 -12.29 27.58 9.96
CA GLY A 54 -13.51 27.09 9.33
C GLY A 54 -13.72 25.56 9.51
N ALA A 55 -14.96 25.12 9.31
CA ALA A 55 -15.29 23.70 9.37
C ALA A 55 -15.19 23.05 7.98
N PRO A 56 -14.76 21.78 7.88
CA PRO A 56 -14.88 21.03 6.64
C PRO A 56 -16.30 21.02 6.10
N ARG A 57 -16.44 21.19 4.79
CA ARG A 57 -17.73 21.19 4.08
C ARG A 57 -17.80 20.03 3.08
N GLN A 58 -18.82 19.20 3.22
CA GLN A 58 -19.09 18.16 2.23
C GLN A 58 -19.53 18.81 0.91
N LEU A 59 -18.88 18.44 -0.19
CA LEU A 59 -19.15 18.99 -1.52
C LEU A 59 -20.09 18.09 -2.33
N THR A 60 -19.95 16.76 -2.21
CA THR A 60 -20.77 15.79 -2.94
C THR A 60 -21.45 14.81 -1.99
N THR A 61 -22.58 14.20 -2.45
CA THR A 61 -23.41 13.29 -1.65
C THR A 61 -23.79 12.01 -2.40
N ALA A 62 -23.18 11.76 -3.55
CA ALA A 62 -23.50 10.57 -4.36
C ALA A 62 -22.96 9.25 -3.77
N GLY A 63 -22.03 9.33 -2.83
CA GLY A 63 -21.46 8.17 -2.15
C GLY A 63 -20.52 7.30 -2.99
N LYS A 64 -20.10 7.78 -4.17
CA LYS A 64 -19.28 7.01 -5.13
C LYS A 64 -18.15 7.84 -5.74
N ASP A 65 -17.76 8.92 -5.07
CA ASP A 65 -16.81 9.91 -5.57
C ASP A 65 -15.45 9.78 -4.92
N SER A 66 -14.37 9.93 -5.70
CA SER A 66 -13.00 9.80 -5.24
C SER A 66 -12.01 10.61 -6.08
N GLY A 67 -10.77 10.78 -5.56
CA GLY A 67 -9.65 11.37 -6.28
C GLY A 67 -9.84 12.81 -6.74
N PRO A 68 -10.25 13.76 -5.85
CA PRO A 68 -10.46 15.15 -6.24
C PRO A 68 -9.14 15.81 -6.65
N LYS A 69 -9.17 16.55 -7.77
CA LYS A 69 -8.06 17.40 -8.25
C LYS A 69 -8.60 18.81 -8.47
N VAL A 70 -8.06 19.78 -7.74
CA VAL A 70 -8.44 21.19 -7.87
C VAL A 70 -7.93 21.75 -9.18
N SER A 71 -8.76 22.53 -9.89
CA SER A 71 -8.38 23.17 -11.16
C SER A 71 -7.33 24.26 -10.96
N PRO A 72 -6.52 24.59 -11.99
CA PRO A 72 -5.51 25.64 -11.90
C PRO A 72 -6.05 27.01 -11.53
N ASP A 73 -7.29 27.31 -11.84
CA ASP A 73 -7.99 28.55 -11.45
C ASP A 73 -8.67 28.49 -10.08
N GLY A 74 -8.63 27.33 -9.38
CA GLY A 74 -9.23 27.12 -8.08
C GLY A 74 -10.77 27.10 -8.05
N ARG A 75 -11.43 27.05 -9.20
CA ARG A 75 -12.91 27.19 -9.28
C ARG A 75 -13.64 25.88 -9.47
N ARG A 76 -12.96 24.83 -9.87
CA ARG A 76 -13.56 23.52 -10.20
C ARG A 76 -12.74 22.38 -9.61
N ILE A 77 -13.38 21.25 -9.44
CA ILE A 77 -12.75 19.99 -9.03
C ILE A 77 -13.04 18.93 -10.08
N LEU A 78 -11.99 18.31 -10.60
CA LEU A 78 -12.02 17.10 -11.41
C LEU A 78 -11.99 15.89 -10.47
N PHE A 79 -12.80 14.87 -10.73
CA PHE A 79 -12.83 13.67 -9.88
C PHE A 79 -13.39 12.47 -10.63
N THR A 80 -13.11 11.28 -10.13
CA THR A 80 -13.69 10.04 -10.65
C THR A 80 -14.91 9.61 -9.83
N SER A 81 -15.87 8.96 -10.47
CA SER A 81 -17.06 8.47 -9.80
C SER A 81 -17.66 7.24 -10.47
N ARG A 82 -18.32 6.42 -9.65
CA ARG A 82 -19.21 5.34 -10.11
C ARG A 82 -20.70 5.67 -9.89
N ARG A 83 -21.05 6.94 -9.69
CA ARG A 83 -22.46 7.38 -9.63
C ARG A 83 -23.16 7.03 -10.93
N GLU A 84 -24.43 6.71 -10.88
CA GLU A 84 -25.25 6.30 -12.04
C GLU A 84 -24.73 5.05 -12.78
N MET A 85 -23.87 4.25 -12.15
CA MET A 85 -23.43 2.95 -12.66
C MET A 85 -24.11 1.83 -11.88
N GLY A 86 -24.51 0.78 -12.60
CA GLY A 86 -25.02 -0.45 -12.00
C GLY A 86 -23.91 -1.17 -11.18
N LYS A 87 -24.34 -2.08 -10.30
CA LYS A 87 -23.43 -2.85 -9.46
C LYS A 87 -22.44 -3.71 -10.27
N ASP A 88 -22.89 -4.20 -11.43
CA ASP A 88 -22.11 -5.04 -12.33
C ASP A 88 -21.44 -4.26 -13.47
N ASP A 89 -21.68 -2.93 -13.55
CA ASP A 89 -21.00 -2.09 -14.54
C ASP A 89 -19.51 -2.00 -14.23
N LYS A 90 -18.69 -2.18 -15.27
CA LYS A 90 -17.22 -2.05 -15.18
C LYS A 90 -16.79 -0.58 -15.39
N GLY A 91 -15.59 -0.26 -14.92
CA GLY A 91 -14.98 1.06 -15.08
C GLY A 91 -15.56 2.12 -14.16
N ASN A 92 -15.44 3.37 -14.59
CA ASN A 92 -15.89 4.57 -13.88
C ASN A 92 -16.08 5.74 -14.85
N ALA A 93 -16.37 6.92 -14.31
CA ALA A 93 -16.58 8.13 -15.08
C ALA A 93 -15.81 9.31 -14.50
N LEU A 94 -15.45 10.25 -15.36
CA LEU A 94 -14.81 11.52 -15.01
C LEU A 94 -15.86 12.62 -14.92
N TYR A 95 -15.81 13.38 -13.84
CA TYR A 95 -16.74 14.47 -13.55
C TYR A 95 -15.99 15.76 -13.21
N VAL A 96 -16.66 16.88 -13.42
CA VAL A 96 -16.23 18.21 -12.97
C VAL A 96 -17.35 18.84 -12.15
N ILE A 97 -17.01 19.44 -10.99
CA ILE A 97 -17.95 20.16 -10.13
C ILE A 97 -17.38 21.55 -9.77
N PRO A 98 -18.18 22.62 -9.72
CA PRO A 98 -17.76 23.90 -9.16
C PRO A 98 -17.47 23.80 -7.65
N VAL A 99 -16.47 24.52 -7.14
CA VAL A 99 -16.13 24.53 -5.70
C VAL A 99 -17.23 25.14 -4.84
N ASP A 100 -18.04 26.05 -5.40
CA ASP A 100 -19.17 26.66 -4.72
C ASP A 100 -20.35 25.69 -4.57
N GLY A 101 -20.29 24.53 -5.18
CA GLY A 101 -21.35 23.51 -5.20
C GLY A 101 -22.18 23.55 -6.49
N GLY A 102 -23.27 22.82 -6.49
CA GLY A 102 -24.13 22.62 -7.66
C GLY A 102 -24.03 21.17 -8.18
N GLU A 103 -24.53 20.94 -9.40
CA GLU A 103 -24.49 19.62 -10.02
C GLU A 103 -23.13 19.32 -10.61
N ALA A 104 -22.63 18.10 -10.36
CA ALA A 104 -21.46 17.59 -11.02
C ALA A 104 -21.76 17.25 -12.48
N ARG A 105 -21.00 17.81 -13.39
CA ARG A 105 -21.14 17.55 -14.82
C ARG A 105 -20.30 16.34 -15.22
N LEU A 106 -20.94 15.37 -15.87
CA LEU A 106 -20.26 14.24 -16.50
C LEU A 106 -19.38 14.75 -17.65
N VAL A 107 -18.12 14.35 -17.69
CA VAL A 107 -17.20 14.57 -18.82
C VAL A 107 -17.22 13.37 -19.75
N LEU A 108 -16.88 12.19 -19.25
CA LEU A 108 -16.93 10.95 -20.02
C LEU A 108 -17.05 9.72 -19.12
N ARG A 109 -17.47 8.60 -19.70
CA ARG A 109 -17.44 7.27 -19.07
C ARG A 109 -16.52 6.34 -19.83
N ARG A 110 -15.80 5.48 -19.08
CA ARG A 110 -14.96 4.43 -19.68
C ARG A 110 -15.15 3.11 -18.95
N LYS A 111 -15.48 2.07 -19.71
CA LYS A 111 -15.57 0.69 -19.20
C LYS A 111 -14.19 0.13 -18.82
N GLU A 112 -13.13 0.64 -19.46
CA GLU A 112 -11.73 0.29 -19.23
C GLU A 112 -11.16 0.92 -17.96
N GLY A 113 -11.91 1.81 -17.29
CA GLY A 113 -11.48 2.58 -16.13
C GLY A 113 -10.79 3.89 -16.47
N ILE A 114 -10.78 4.80 -15.52
CA ILE A 114 -10.06 6.08 -15.53
C ILE A 114 -9.26 6.15 -14.25
N GLU A 115 -7.95 6.26 -14.38
CA GLU A 115 -7.03 6.35 -13.26
C GLU A 115 -6.19 7.63 -13.38
N ALA A 116 -5.63 8.12 -12.27
CA ALA A 116 -4.64 9.21 -12.21
C ALA A 116 -5.02 10.47 -13.04
N ALA A 117 -6.29 10.89 -12.99
CA ALA A 117 -6.73 12.08 -13.74
C ALA A 117 -6.05 13.35 -13.21
N ALA A 118 -5.56 14.21 -14.14
CA ALA A 118 -4.88 15.46 -13.82
C ALA A 118 -5.26 16.58 -14.80
N TRP A 119 -5.42 17.80 -14.27
CA TRP A 119 -5.68 18.97 -15.08
C TRP A 119 -4.51 19.33 -15.99
N HIS A 120 -4.83 19.73 -17.22
CA HIS A 120 -3.90 20.51 -18.01
C HIS A 120 -3.81 21.95 -17.46
N PRO A 121 -2.63 22.62 -17.51
CA PRO A 121 -2.48 23.97 -16.96
C PRO A 121 -3.44 25.02 -17.51
N ASP A 122 -3.97 24.82 -18.74
CA ASP A 122 -4.97 25.73 -19.33
C ASP A 122 -6.39 25.61 -18.71
N GLY A 123 -6.62 24.58 -17.89
CA GLY A 123 -7.90 24.35 -17.22
C GLY A 123 -9.04 23.89 -18.15
N THR A 124 -8.78 23.60 -19.42
CA THR A 124 -9.81 23.17 -20.40
C THR A 124 -9.72 21.70 -20.76
N ARG A 125 -8.57 21.09 -20.52
CA ARG A 125 -8.24 19.69 -20.80
C ARG A 125 -7.76 18.98 -19.55
N ALA A 126 -7.75 17.66 -19.62
CA ALA A 126 -7.11 16.81 -18.61
C ALA A 126 -6.42 15.62 -19.28
N LEU A 127 -5.45 15.04 -18.58
CA LEU A 127 -4.97 13.68 -18.87
C LEU A 127 -5.60 12.68 -17.90
N PHE A 128 -5.62 11.43 -18.28
CA PHE A 128 -5.90 10.30 -17.41
C PHE A 128 -5.21 9.04 -17.95
N LEU A 129 -5.02 8.05 -17.09
CA LEU A 129 -4.55 6.72 -17.47
C LEU A 129 -5.73 5.80 -17.67
N SER A 130 -5.65 4.92 -18.66
CA SER A 130 -6.69 3.93 -18.94
C SER A 130 -6.15 2.80 -19.80
N ASN A 131 -6.79 1.64 -19.72
CA ASN A 131 -6.50 0.54 -20.62
C ASN A 131 -6.90 0.88 -22.06
N ALA A 132 -6.04 0.51 -23.01
CA ALA A 132 -6.29 0.52 -24.44
C ALA A 132 -6.22 -0.91 -24.98
N GLY A 133 -7.05 -1.22 -25.96
CA GLY A 133 -7.25 -2.57 -26.49
C GLY A 133 -8.62 -3.12 -26.09
N GLU A 134 -8.90 -4.34 -26.51
CA GLU A 134 -10.15 -5.01 -26.21
C GLU A 134 -9.92 -6.22 -25.29
N LEU A 135 -10.53 -6.21 -24.10
CA LEU A 135 -10.51 -7.35 -23.21
C LEU A 135 -11.30 -8.51 -23.80
N GLN A 136 -10.63 -9.64 -23.98
CA GLN A 136 -11.25 -10.89 -24.39
C GLN A 136 -11.91 -11.54 -23.17
N GLU A 137 -13.23 -11.50 -23.07
CA GLU A 137 -13.96 -11.95 -21.88
C GLU A 137 -14.53 -13.38 -22.00
N ASP A 138 -14.72 -13.89 -23.23
CA ASP A 138 -15.25 -15.23 -23.47
C ASP A 138 -14.11 -16.25 -23.59
N VAL A 139 -13.41 -16.26 -24.73
CA VAL A 139 -12.23 -17.12 -24.93
C VAL A 139 -10.98 -16.25 -24.94
N MET A 140 -10.08 -16.49 -23.99
CA MET A 140 -8.84 -15.73 -23.85
C MET A 140 -7.67 -16.44 -24.54
N THR A 141 -6.96 -15.72 -25.42
CA THR A 141 -5.72 -16.19 -26.03
C THR A 141 -4.54 -15.46 -25.39
N ILE A 142 -3.79 -16.14 -24.53
CA ILE A 142 -2.69 -15.58 -23.76
C ILE A 142 -1.38 -15.82 -24.50
N ARG A 143 -0.59 -14.74 -24.71
CA ARG A 143 0.70 -14.78 -25.42
C ARG A 143 1.84 -14.09 -24.68
N ARG A 144 1.57 -13.42 -23.54
CA ARG A 144 2.58 -12.79 -22.69
C ARG A 144 2.55 -13.35 -21.28
N VAL A 145 3.67 -13.33 -20.58
CA VAL A 145 3.81 -13.84 -19.20
C VAL A 145 2.97 -13.02 -18.24
N ASN A 146 3.00 -11.69 -18.35
CA ASN A 146 2.23 -10.79 -17.51
C ASN A 146 0.78 -10.67 -18.02
N PHE A 147 -0.02 -11.71 -17.82
CA PHE A 147 -1.39 -11.81 -18.38
C PHE A 147 -2.49 -11.50 -17.37
N TRP A 148 -2.19 -11.50 -16.11
CA TRP A 148 -3.04 -11.06 -15.00
C TRP A 148 -2.27 -10.19 -14.03
N PHE A 149 -2.97 -9.43 -13.22
CA PHE A 149 -2.38 -8.65 -12.16
C PHE A 149 -3.36 -8.56 -10.98
N ASN A 150 -2.82 -8.58 -9.75
CA ASN A 150 -3.67 -8.46 -8.56
C ASN A 150 -4.45 -7.15 -8.63
N ASP A 151 -5.72 -7.15 -8.25
CA ASP A 151 -6.72 -6.08 -8.32
C ASP A 151 -7.20 -5.67 -9.74
N LYS A 152 -6.44 -5.99 -10.79
CA LYS A 152 -6.80 -5.69 -12.20
C LYS A 152 -7.42 -6.89 -12.93
N GLY A 153 -7.18 -8.12 -12.44
CA GLY A 153 -7.61 -9.33 -13.13
C GLY A 153 -6.79 -9.61 -14.39
N PHE A 154 -7.45 -10.14 -15.44
CA PHE A 154 -6.79 -10.46 -16.70
C PHE A 154 -6.52 -9.21 -17.55
N ILE A 155 -5.25 -8.96 -17.86
CA ILE A 155 -4.76 -7.80 -18.63
C ILE A 155 -4.07 -8.21 -19.94
N HIS A 156 -4.16 -9.47 -20.33
CA HIS A 156 -3.39 -10.09 -21.41
C HIS A 156 -3.54 -9.43 -22.79
N SER A 157 -4.65 -8.74 -23.05
CA SER A 157 -4.99 -8.15 -24.36
C SER A 157 -5.09 -6.62 -24.35
N VAL A 158 -4.73 -5.98 -23.22
CA VAL A 158 -4.76 -4.53 -23.07
C VAL A 158 -3.40 -4.00 -22.63
N ARG A 159 -3.16 -2.72 -22.89
CA ARG A 159 -2.01 -1.93 -22.42
C ARG A 159 -2.50 -0.66 -21.77
N HIS A 160 -1.79 -0.22 -20.74
CA HIS A 160 -2.15 0.97 -19.99
C HIS A 160 -1.48 2.21 -20.59
N HIS A 161 -2.29 3.20 -20.99
CA HIS A 161 -1.83 4.35 -21.75
C HIS A 161 -2.35 5.67 -21.21
N VAL A 162 -1.68 6.77 -21.59
CA VAL A 162 -2.14 8.15 -21.37
C VAL A 162 -3.20 8.51 -22.39
N PHE A 163 -4.30 9.08 -21.92
CA PHE A 163 -5.36 9.69 -22.69
C PHE A 163 -5.47 11.18 -22.37
N LEU A 164 -5.80 11.99 -23.37
CA LEU A 164 -6.13 13.40 -23.24
C LEU A 164 -7.62 13.57 -23.47
N VAL A 165 -8.29 14.39 -22.66
CA VAL A 165 -9.72 14.69 -22.78
C VAL A 165 -9.94 16.20 -22.85
N ASP A 166 -10.77 16.63 -23.82
CA ASP A 166 -11.40 17.95 -23.82
C ASP A 166 -12.56 17.93 -22.81
N LEU A 167 -12.44 18.73 -21.77
CA LEU A 167 -13.41 18.71 -20.67
C LEU A 167 -14.77 19.29 -21.04
N GLU A 168 -14.88 20.13 -22.06
CA GLU A 168 -16.14 20.68 -22.53
C GLU A 168 -16.90 19.69 -23.41
N LYS A 169 -16.17 19.05 -24.37
CA LYS A 169 -16.77 18.14 -25.35
C LYS A 169 -16.89 16.71 -24.83
N GLY A 170 -16.07 16.30 -23.86
CA GLY A 170 -15.98 14.91 -23.39
C GLY A 170 -15.28 13.97 -24.38
N GLU A 171 -14.58 14.52 -25.38
CA GLU A 171 -13.84 13.75 -26.38
C GLU A 171 -12.44 13.41 -25.85
N ALA A 172 -12.11 12.11 -25.81
CA ALA A 172 -10.82 11.63 -25.36
C ALA A 172 -10.01 11.03 -26.54
N THR A 173 -8.71 11.32 -26.55
CA THR A 173 -7.75 10.78 -27.52
C THR A 173 -6.59 10.11 -26.80
N GLN A 174 -6.13 8.97 -27.30
CA GLN A 174 -4.98 8.26 -26.77
C GLN A 174 -3.70 9.04 -27.15
N ALA A 175 -2.86 9.37 -26.16
CA ALA A 175 -1.66 10.17 -26.34
C ALA A 175 -0.38 9.32 -26.44
N THR A 176 -0.32 8.17 -25.76
CA THR A 176 0.79 7.21 -25.87
C THR A 176 0.33 5.94 -26.57
N SER A 177 1.23 5.20 -27.19
CA SER A 177 0.91 3.96 -27.91
C SER A 177 2.10 3.00 -27.91
N GLY A 178 1.88 1.77 -28.32
CA GLY A 178 2.91 0.73 -28.43
C GLY A 178 2.83 -0.32 -27.33
N GLU A 179 3.84 -1.18 -27.27
CA GLU A 179 3.95 -2.29 -26.31
C GLU A 179 4.59 -1.77 -24.99
N LEU A 180 3.86 -0.92 -24.27
CA LEU A 180 4.27 -0.37 -22.99
C LEU A 180 3.06 -0.18 -22.07
N ASP A 181 3.30 -0.23 -20.78
CA ASP A 181 2.29 0.04 -19.74
C ASP A 181 2.73 1.29 -18.96
N VAL A 182 1.90 2.33 -18.96
CA VAL A 182 2.17 3.61 -18.27
C VAL A 182 1.65 3.53 -16.86
N ASP A 183 2.51 3.82 -15.88
CA ASP A 183 2.15 3.82 -14.45
C ASP A 183 1.90 5.23 -13.90
N LYS A 184 2.61 6.23 -14.43
CA LYS A 184 2.50 7.64 -14.01
C LYS A 184 2.59 8.57 -15.22
N ALA A 185 1.86 9.70 -15.14
CA ALA A 185 1.96 10.75 -16.15
C ALA A 185 1.67 12.13 -15.55
N VAL A 186 2.42 13.16 -15.96
CA VAL A 186 2.28 14.53 -15.47
C VAL A 186 2.58 15.54 -16.59
N PHE A 187 1.75 16.59 -16.71
CA PHE A 187 2.02 17.69 -17.62
C PHE A 187 3.21 18.53 -17.18
N SER A 188 3.96 19.09 -18.13
CA SER A 188 4.84 20.24 -17.88
C SER A 188 4.02 21.46 -17.44
N HIS A 189 4.64 22.40 -16.73
CA HIS A 189 3.95 23.59 -16.24
C HIS A 189 3.44 24.47 -17.38
N ASP A 190 4.15 24.50 -18.52
CA ASP A 190 3.71 25.19 -19.74
C ASP A 190 2.63 24.42 -20.53
N GLY A 191 2.32 23.18 -20.14
CA GLY A 191 1.32 22.33 -20.77
C GLY A 191 1.69 21.79 -22.15
N THR A 192 2.94 21.98 -22.61
CA THR A 192 3.33 21.54 -23.96
C THR A 192 3.83 20.10 -24.03
N LYS A 193 4.15 19.50 -22.87
CA LYS A 193 4.71 18.15 -22.76
C LYS A 193 4.04 17.34 -21.67
N ILE A 194 4.21 16.02 -21.76
CA ILE A 194 3.87 15.07 -20.69
C ILE A 194 5.13 14.27 -20.36
N ALA A 195 5.53 14.26 -19.08
CA ALA A 195 6.46 13.25 -18.59
C ALA A 195 5.65 12.03 -18.15
N TYR A 196 6.13 10.83 -18.45
CA TYR A 196 5.48 9.61 -18.01
C TYR A 196 6.51 8.52 -17.68
N VAL A 197 6.13 7.66 -16.74
CA VAL A 197 6.89 6.46 -16.36
C VAL A 197 6.17 5.26 -16.95
N ALA A 198 6.92 4.42 -17.65
CA ALA A 198 6.34 3.23 -18.28
C ALA A 198 7.30 2.04 -18.29
N THR A 199 6.75 0.84 -18.12
CA THR A 199 7.46 -0.41 -18.38
C THR A 199 7.30 -0.84 -19.84
N THR A 200 8.36 -1.42 -20.38
CA THR A 200 8.43 -1.91 -21.78
C THR A 200 8.85 -3.38 -21.86
N ASP A 201 9.09 -4.02 -20.72
CA ASP A 201 9.58 -5.40 -20.63
C ASP A 201 8.62 -6.27 -19.81
N ASP A 202 7.84 -7.11 -20.48
CA ASP A 202 6.88 -8.02 -19.84
C ASP A 202 7.53 -9.08 -18.95
N LEU A 203 8.83 -9.36 -19.11
CA LEU A 203 9.56 -10.31 -18.25
C LEU A 203 10.14 -9.64 -17.00
N ARG A 204 10.36 -8.32 -17.08
CA ARG A 204 10.88 -7.50 -15.99
C ARG A 204 10.01 -6.27 -15.78
N PRO A 205 8.71 -6.45 -15.45
CA PRO A 205 7.76 -5.34 -15.35
C PRO A 205 8.04 -4.38 -14.18
N TYR A 206 8.99 -4.70 -13.32
CA TYR A 206 9.50 -3.83 -12.26
C TYR A 206 10.51 -2.79 -12.77
N LEU A 207 11.11 -3.00 -13.96
CA LEU A 207 11.97 -2.02 -14.60
C LEU A 207 11.11 -1.05 -15.42
N ALA A 208 11.31 0.23 -15.18
CA ALA A 208 10.57 1.28 -15.85
C ALA A 208 11.50 2.38 -16.37
N ASP A 209 11.00 3.14 -17.31
CA ASP A 209 11.71 4.26 -17.93
C ASP A 209 10.93 5.56 -17.81
N VAL A 210 11.66 6.66 -17.74
CA VAL A 210 11.10 8.01 -17.86
C VAL A 210 11.10 8.44 -19.32
N PHE A 211 9.94 8.90 -19.78
CA PHE A 211 9.73 9.42 -21.12
C PHE A 211 9.20 10.86 -21.08
N VAL A 212 9.48 11.62 -22.12
CA VAL A 212 8.87 12.93 -22.38
C VAL A 212 8.17 12.89 -23.73
N LEU A 213 6.86 13.12 -23.74
CA LEU A 213 6.03 13.27 -24.92
C LEU A 213 5.84 14.76 -25.22
N ASP A 214 6.25 15.21 -26.41
CA ASP A 214 5.94 16.53 -26.94
C ASP A 214 4.56 16.50 -27.61
N LEU A 215 3.62 17.29 -27.12
CA LEU A 215 2.21 17.24 -27.53
C LEU A 215 1.98 17.81 -28.94
N ALA A 216 2.84 18.71 -29.43
CA ALA A 216 2.69 19.30 -30.74
C ALA A 216 3.16 18.34 -31.86
N SER A 217 4.26 17.64 -31.63
CA SER A 217 4.83 16.71 -32.60
C SER A 217 4.37 15.26 -32.44
N GLY A 218 3.82 14.90 -31.26
CA GLY A 218 3.50 13.53 -30.91
C GLY A 218 4.74 12.65 -30.68
N ARG A 219 5.94 13.23 -30.60
CA ARG A 219 7.18 12.47 -30.38
C ARG A 219 7.44 12.24 -28.91
N ALA A 220 7.64 10.97 -28.55
CA ALA A 220 8.16 10.58 -27.25
C ALA A 220 9.68 10.39 -27.27
N THR A 221 10.37 10.88 -26.24
CA THR A 221 11.80 10.71 -26.03
C THR A 221 12.00 9.96 -24.71
N LYS A 222 12.71 8.84 -24.75
CA LYS A 222 13.13 8.07 -23.58
C LYS A 222 14.35 8.74 -22.92
N LEU A 223 14.33 8.91 -21.60
CA LEU A 223 15.38 9.64 -20.86
C LEU A 223 16.27 8.73 -20.01
N THR A 224 15.85 7.49 -19.74
CA THR A 224 16.60 6.52 -18.92
C THR A 224 16.90 5.25 -19.72
N GLU A 225 17.80 4.42 -19.20
CA GLU A 225 18.05 3.08 -19.72
C GLU A 225 17.20 2.07 -18.91
N THR A 226 16.72 0.98 -19.52
CA THR A 226 15.83 -0.01 -18.85
C THR A 226 16.62 -0.88 -17.85
N ASP A 227 17.16 -0.25 -16.81
CA ASP A 227 18.00 -0.86 -15.77
C ASP A 227 17.63 -0.38 -14.35
N MET A 228 16.58 0.41 -14.20
CA MET A 228 16.12 0.98 -12.92
C MET A 228 14.67 0.59 -12.64
N GLU A 229 14.35 0.41 -11.37
CA GLU A 229 12.99 0.52 -10.87
C GLU A 229 12.66 2.00 -10.70
N ILE A 230 11.59 2.49 -11.33
CA ILE A 230 11.18 3.90 -11.27
C ILE A 230 9.69 3.96 -10.94
N SER A 231 9.34 4.68 -9.88
CA SER A 231 7.97 4.75 -9.35
C SER A 231 7.25 6.06 -9.66
N SER A 232 7.96 7.17 -9.88
CA SER A 232 7.34 8.48 -10.16
C SER A 232 8.29 9.42 -10.89
N ALA A 233 7.72 10.47 -11.53
CA ALA A 233 8.48 11.55 -12.14
C ALA A 233 7.72 12.88 -12.00
N VAL A 234 8.44 13.97 -11.72
CA VAL A 234 7.90 15.34 -11.63
C VAL A 234 8.79 16.35 -12.34
N TRP A 235 8.19 17.39 -12.88
CA TRP A 235 8.91 18.46 -13.56
C TRP A 235 9.57 19.44 -12.58
N SER A 236 10.74 19.98 -12.98
CA SER A 236 11.28 21.17 -12.33
C SER A 236 10.38 22.38 -12.61
N PRO A 237 10.34 23.40 -11.73
CA PRO A 237 9.49 24.59 -11.92
C PRO A 237 9.72 25.35 -13.26
N ASP A 238 10.87 25.16 -13.90
CA ASP A 238 11.23 25.76 -15.20
C ASP A 238 11.09 24.81 -16.39
N ASP A 239 10.52 23.60 -16.18
CA ASP A 239 10.31 22.54 -17.18
C ASP A 239 11.60 22.07 -17.91
N ARG A 240 12.79 22.35 -17.35
CA ARG A 240 14.06 21.96 -17.97
C ARG A 240 14.57 20.61 -17.50
N LYS A 241 14.16 20.19 -16.31
CA LYS A 241 14.58 18.93 -15.69
C LYS A 241 13.38 18.11 -15.24
N LEU A 242 13.63 16.83 -15.10
CA LEU A 242 12.77 15.91 -14.38
C LEU A 242 13.48 15.40 -13.13
N LEU A 243 12.77 15.37 -12.03
CA LEU A 243 13.09 14.56 -10.89
C LEU A 243 12.30 13.27 -11.01
N PHE A 244 12.94 12.14 -10.77
CA PHE A 244 12.24 10.87 -10.62
C PHE A 244 12.68 10.14 -9.35
N MET A 245 11.80 9.31 -8.82
CA MET A 245 12.06 8.44 -7.69
C MET A 245 12.23 7.01 -8.18
N GLY A 246 13.30 6.36 -7.75
CA GLY A 246 13.63 5.01 -8.17
C GLY A 246 14.99 4.55 -7.67
N ASN A 247 15.38 3.35 -8.08
CA ASN A 247 16.67 2.77 -7.68
C ASN A 247 17.33 2.00 -8.83
N ASP A 248 18.65 1.90 -8.79
CA ASP A 248 19.50 1.18 -9.74
C ASP A 248 19.76 -0.28 -9.32
N MET A 249 18.91 -0.82 -8.44
CA MET A 249 18.81 -2.21 -8.04
C MET A 249 20.09 -2.89 -7.49
N PRO A 250 20.93 -2.22 -6.69
CA PRO A 250 22.17 -2.84 -6.18
C PRO A 250 21.88 -4.04 -5.26
N ARG A 251 20.68 -4.09 -4.66
CA ARG A 251 20.17 -5.19 -3.85
C ARG A 251 18.84 -5.73 -4.39
N GLY A 252 18.66 -5.73 -5.71
CA GLY A 252 17.43 -6.16 -6.35
C GLY A 252 16.21 -5.42 -5.80
N LEU A 253 15.08 -6.10 -5.62
CA LEU A 253 13.84 -5.56 -5.07
C LEU A 253 13.94 -5.11 -3.59
N SER A 254 15.04 -5.42 -2.90
CA SER A 254 15.32 -4.91 -1.55
C SER A 254 15.98 -3.53 -1.54
N SER A 255 16.40 -3.00 -2.70
CA SER A 255 17.02 -1.68 -2.83
C SER A 255 16.07 -0.56 -2.41
N HIS A 256 16.63 0.50 -1.84
CA HIS A 256 15.86 1.70 -1.52
C HIS A 256 15.77 2.64 -2.70
N ASP A 257 14.59 3.23 -2.90
CA ASP A 257 14.43 4.31 -3.85
C ASP A 257 15.22 5.53 -3.43
N HIS A 258 15.68 6.28 -4.43
CA HIS A 258 16.37 7.54 -4.31
C HIS A 258 15.77 8.58 -5.25
N LEU A 259 16.10 9.84 -5.01
CA LEU A 259 15.73 10.93 -5.90
C LEU A 259 16.82 11.13 -6.95
N TRP A 260 16.43 11.16 -8.20
CA TRP A 260 17.31 11.34 -9.36
C TRP A 260 16.89 12.52 -10.20
N LEU A 261 17.86 13.21 -10.79
CA LEU A 261 17.66 14.32 -11.73
C LEU A 261 18.14 13.96 -13.11
N VAL A 262 17.38 14.33 -14.13
CA VAL A 262 17.75 14.23 -15.55
C VAL A 262 17.28 15.47 -16.32
N ASP A 263 18.05 15.92 -17.31
CA ASP A 263 17.58 16.99 -18.20
C ASP A 263 16.41 16.49 -19.08
N ALA A 264 15.39 17.33 -19.25
CA ALA A 264 14.22 16.98 -20.06
C ALA A 264 14.55 16.77 -21.55
N ALA A 265 15.71 17.23 -22.00
CA ALA A 265 16.25 16.99 -23.34
C ALA A 265 17.07 15.69 -23.45
N GLY A 266 17.28 14.99 -22.33
CA GLY A 266 18.09 13.78 -22.24
C GLY A 266 19.44 14.03 -21.57
N GLY A 267 20.10 12.95 -21.19
CA GLY A 267 21.39 12.98 -20.49
C GLY A 267 21.49 11.86 -19.48
N LYS A 268 22.61 11.79 -18.77
CA LYS A 268 22.77 10.79 -17.71
C LYS A 268 22.04 11.23 -16.44
N PRO A 269 21.18 10.39 -15.84
CA PRO A 269 20.58 10.68 -14.55
C PRO A 269 21.64 10.86 -13.45
N GLU A 270 21.39 11.80 -12.54
CA GLU A 270 22.25 12.12 -11.41
C GLU A 270 21.46 11.94 -10.10
N ARG A 271 21.98 11.13 -9.17
CA ARG A 271 21.38 10.93 -7.87
C ARG A 271 21.47 12.21 -7.02
N LEU A 272 20.33 12.65 -6.49
CA LEU A 272 20.22 13.92 -5.76
C LEU A 272 20.57 13.80 -4.28
N GLU A 273 20.21 12.67 -3.63
CA GLU A 273 20.39 12.45 -2.20
C GLU A 273 20.97 11.05 -1.89
N SER A 274 21.36 10.81 -0.62
CA SER A 274 22.03 9.58 -0.17
C SER A 274 21.48 9.02 1.14
N ILE A 275 20.21 9.30 1.46
CA ILE A 275 19.55 8.79 2.68
C ILE A 275 19.32 7.29 2.53
N ASP A 276 19.98 6.49 3.38
CA ASP A 276 19.80 5.04 3.44
C ASP A 276 18.53 4.68 4.22
N ARG A 277 17.39 5.00 3.64
CA ARG A 277 16.03 4.70 4.14
C ARG A 277 15.07 4.60 2.97
N GLY A 278 14.02 3.78 3.12
CA GLY A 278 12.94 3.70 2.14
C GLY A 278 12.27 5.05 1.88
N LYS A 279 11.98 5.36 0.62
CA LYS A 279 11.13 6.48 0.22
C LYS A 279 9.71 5.96 0.00
N GLY A 280 8.72 6.74 0.41
CA GLY A 280 7.33 6.29 0.46
C GLY A 280 6.92 5.82 1.86
N ASN A 281 5.73 5.27 1.99
CA ASN A 281 5.19 4.76 3.26
C ASN A 281 4.99 3.24 3.19
N GLY A 282 5.93 2.50 3.77
CA GLY A 282 5.90 1.03 3.92
C GLY A 282 5.18 0.55 5.19
N LEU A 283 4.63 1.45 6.04
CA LEU A 283 3.95 1.03 7.27
C LEU A 283 2.59 0.38 6.98
N ASN A 284 2.33 -0.72 7.65
CA ASN A 284 1.05 -1.41 7.56
C ASN A 284 -0.06 -0.66 8.29
N SER A 285 -1.24 -0.61 7.66
CA SER A 285 -2.50 -0.18 8.25
C SER A 285 -3.66 -0.87 7.53
N ASP A 286 -4.68 -1.27 8.28
CA ASP A 286 -5.92 -1.83 7.75
C ASP A 286 -7.08 -0.81 7.73
N VAL A 287 -6.81 0.46 8.05
CA VAL A 287 -7.76 1.59 7.96
C VAL A 287 -7.33 2.63 6.93
N ARG A 288 -6.70 2.17 5.86
CA ARG A 288 -6.29 2.96 4.70
C ARG A 288 -7.12 2.57 3.49
N MET A 289 -7.60 3.55 2.72
CA MET A 289 -8.26 3.34 1.43
C MET A 289 -7.34 3.78 0.30
N GLY A 290 -7.09 2.86 -0.63
CA GLY A 290 -6.14 3.11 -1.73
C GLY A 290 -4.68 3.04 -1.30
N GLY A 291 -3.79 3.37 -2.23
CA GLY A 291 -2.35 3.47 -1.96
C GLY A 291 -1.99 4.72 -1.18
N VAL A 292 -0.83 4.73 -0.57
CA VAL A 292 -0.20 5.95 -0.04
C VAL A 292 0.38 6.76 -1.20
N ASN A 293 0.19 8.08 -1.18
CA ASN A 293 0.83 8.94 -2.15
C ASN A 293 2.14 9.46 -1.57
N GLY A 294 3.23 8.82 -1.96
CA GLY A 294 4.59 9.22 -1.62
C GLY A 294 5.33 9.95 -2.73
N ASP A 295 4.64 10.35 -3.81
CA ASP A 295 5.27 11.04 -4.94
C ASP A 295 5.94 12.34 -4.45
N PRO A 296 7.18 12.63 -4.89
CA PRO A 296 7.86 13.85 -4.52
C PRO A 296 7.19 15.08 -5.13
N GLU A 297 7.27 16.21 -4.45
CA GLU A 297 6.81 17.50 -4.97
C GLU A 297 7.97 18.49 -5.08
N TRP A 298 8.09 19.15 -6.22
CA TRP A 298 9.14 20.14 -6.46
C TRP A 298 8.58 21.56 -6.42
N VAL A 299 8.90 22.31 -5.36
CA VAL A 299 8.42 23.68 -5.15
C VAL A 299 9.62 24.62 -4.97
N GLY A 300 9.78 25.59 -5.87
CA GLY A 300 10.93 26.51 -5.87
C GLY A 300 12.26 25.76 -5.96
N ASP A 301 13.17 26.01 -5.00
CA ASP A 301 14.48 25.37 -4.92
C ASP A 301 14.49 24.07 -4.12
N HIS A 302 13.32 23.57 -3.67
CA HIS A 302 13.21 22.41 -2.80
C HIS A 302 12.36 21.31 -3.41
N VAL A 303 12.79 20.07 -3.17
CA VAL A 303 11.99 18.86 -3.40
C VAL A 303 11.56 18.31 -2.04
N TYR A 304 10.27 18.04 -1.89
CA TYR A 304 9.66 17.42 -0.71
C TYR A 304 9.36 15.96 -1.01
N PHE A 305 9.57 15.09 -0.04
CA PHE A 305 9.39 13.65 -0.19
C PHE A 305 9.19 12.98 1.17
N VAL A 306 8.64 11.78 1.19
CA VAL A 306 8.48 11.01 2.43
C VAL A 306 9.61 10.02 2.62
N VAL A 307 9.97 9.79 3.88
CA VAL A 307 11.02 8.85 4.29
C VAL A 307 10.50 7.97 5.41
N ALA A 308 10.61 6.65 5.25
CA ALA A 308 10.35 5.70 6.31
C ALA A 308 11.54 5.64 7.27
N GLU A 309 11.31 5.89 8.56
CA GLU A 309 12.34 5.93 9.62
C GLU A 309 11.87 5.10 10.82
N GLY A 310 12.23 3.81 10.86
CA GLY A 310 11.78 2.86 11.88
C GLY A 310 10.25 2.73 11.88
N ALA A 311 9.63 3.03 13.01
CA ALA A 311 8.19 2.97 13.20
C ALA A 311 7.40 4.14 12.61
N SER A 312 8.04 5.11 11.94
CA SER A 312 7.40 6.35 11.50
C SER A 312 7.68 6.65 10.03
N VAL A 313 6.80 7.48 9.45
CA VAL A 313 7.02 8.07 8.12
C VAL A 313 6.92 9.57 8.22
N HIS A 314 7.94 10.25 7.73
CA HIS A 314 8.14 11.68 7.89
C HIS A 314 8.23 12.40 6.54
N VAL A 315 7.91 13.71 6.50
CA VAL A 315 8.19 14.54 5.33
C VAL A 315 9.57 15.18 5.48
N HIS A 316 10.39 14.95 4.48
CA HIS A 316 11.69 15.60 4.30
C HIS A 316 11.64 16.58 3.13
N ARG A 317 12.56 17.53 3.10
CA ARG A 317 12.85 18.32 1.91
C ARG A 317 14.34 18.37 1.65
N ILE A 318 14.70 18.50 0.39
CA ILE A 318 16.08 18.71 -0.05
C ILE A 318 16.16 19.97 -0.90
N HIS A 319 17.13 20.81 -0.62
CA HIS A 319 17.45 21.95 -1.50
C HIS A 319 18.27 21.45 -2.69
N VAL A 320 17.74 21.57 -3.90
CA VAL A 320 18.31 20.98 -5.11
C VAL A 320 19.75 21.45 -5.39
N GLY A 321 20.03 22.74 -5.20
CA GLY A 321 21.37 23.31 -5.47
C GLY A 321 22.43 22.94 -4.43
N THR A 322 22.08 22.95 -3.13
CA THR A 322 23.05 22.68 -2.03
C THR A 322 23.05 21.21 -1.58
N ARG A 323 22.05 20.44 -1.99
CA ARG A 323 21.80 19.04 -1.57
C ARG A 323 21.62 18.86 -0.05
N LYS A 324 21.35 19.97 0.67
CA LYS A 324 21.05 19.90 2.10
C LYS A 324 19.66 19.36 2.30
N THR A 325 19.55 18.26 3.06
CA THR A 325 18.28 17.65 3.43
C THR A 325 17.92 17.98 4.87
N GLU A 326 16.63 18.19 5.13
CA GLU A 326 16.08 18.41 6.46
C GLU A 326 14.69 17.75 6.60
N ARG A 327 14.39 17.27 7.80
CA ARG A 327 13.08 16.73 8.15
C ARG A 327 12.15 17.88 8.52
N ILE A 328 11.00 17.98 7.83
CA ILE A 328 10.01 19.04 8.01
C ILE A 328 8.87 18.59 8.91
N VAL A 329 8.34 17.40 8.67
CA VAL A 329 7.33 16.78 9.54
C VAL A 329 7.97 15.57 10.19
N GLY A 330 7.86 15.48 11.52
CA GLY A 330 8.41 14.39 12.33
C GLY A 330 7.48 14.04 13.49
N GLY A 331 7.93 13.15 14.36
CA GLY A 331 7.18 12.64 15.52
C GLY A 331 6.80 11.16 15.36
N GLU A 332 5.95 10.67 16.24
CA GLU A 332 5.43 9.30 16.21
C GLU A 332 4.22 9.21 15.28
N VAL A 333 4.43 9.38 13.98
CA VAL A 333 3.39 9.48 12.96
C VAL A 333 3.68 8.61 11.75
N SER A 334 2.62 8.22 11.06
CA SER A 334 2.66 7.68 9.69
C SER A 334 2.05 8.71 8.75
N VAL A 335 2.88 9.44 8.00
CA VAL A 335 2.39 10.33 6.94
C VAL A 335 1.88 9.49 5.78
N GLU A 336 0.59 9.64 5.44
CA GLU A 336 -0.10 8.85 4.42
C GLU A 336 -0.03 9.48 3.03
N ALA A 337 -0.19 10.81 2.97
CA ALA A 337 -0.07 11.61 1.77
C ALA A 337 0.22 13.05 2.15
N PHE A 338 0.81 13.81 1.25
CA PHE A 338 1.10 15.22 1.47
C PHE A 338 0.91 16.05 0.20
N ALA A 339 0.79 17.36 0.37
CA ALA A 339 0.82 18.36 -0.69
C ALA A 339 1.52 19.62 -0.15
N VAL A 340 2.25 20.32 -1.02
CA VAL A 340 3.10 21.45 -0.64
C VAL A 340 2.58 22.76 -1.23
N PHE A 341 2.50 23.78 -0.40
CA PHE A 341 2.38 25.17 -0.81
C PHE A 341 3.65 25.90 -0.35
N PRO A 342 4.09 27.01 -0.96
CA PRO A 342 5.42 27.58 -0.74
C PRO A 342 5.85 27.73 0.73
N ASP A 343 4.95 27.98 1.65
CA ASP A 343 5.20 28.22 3.07
C ASP A 343 4.60 27.15 4.01
N LYS A 344 3.96 26.11 3.47
CA LYS A 344 3.27 25.07 4.26
C LYS A 344 3.31 23.69 3.63
N VAL A 345 3.29 22.65 4.47
CA VAL A 345 3.05 21.27 4.08
C VAL A 345 1.70 20.85 4.66
N VAL A 346 0.80 20.41 3.78
CA VAL A 346 -0.51 19.86 4.14
C VAL A 346 -0.46 18.36 3.97
N TYR A 347 -0.81 17.60 5.00
CA TYR A 347 -0.63 16.15 4.95
C TYR A 347 -1.71 15.40 5.74
N THR A 348 -2.02 14.20 5.31
CA THR A 348 -2.78 13.24 6.12
C THR A 348 -1.81 12.34 6.87
N ALA A 349 -2.09 12.08 8.15
CA ALA A 349 -1.27 11.21 8.96
C ALA A 349 -2.09 10.41 9.97
N MET A 350 -1.56 9.24 10.33
CA MET A 350 -2.04 8.38 11.43
C MET A 350 -1.05 8.40 12.58
N GLU A 351 -1.52 8.01 13.75
CA GLU A 351 -0.73 7.62 14.92
C GLU A 351 -1.17 6.20 15.34
N ALA A 352 -0.39 5.55 16.17
CA ALA A 352 -0.67 4.17 16.59
C ALA A 352 -2.07 3.93 17.18
N VAL A 353 -2.70 5.00 17.74
CA VAL A 353 -4.05 4.96 18.33
C VAL A 353 -5.02 5.99 17.73
N HIS A 354 -4.61 6.67 16.67
CA HIS A 354 -5.47 7.64 15.98
C HIS A 354 -5.47 7.36 14.47
N PRO A 355 -6.63 7.03 13.87
CA PRO A 355 -6.77 6.97 12.42
C PRO A 355 -6.49 8.32 11.74
N ALA A 356 -6.37 8.33 10.43
CA ALA A 356 -5.91 9.48 9.66
C ALA A 356 -6.75 10.75 9.87
N GLU A 357 -6.05 11.87 10.06
CA GLU A 357 -6.59 13.24 10.01
C GLU A 357 -5.72 14.11 9.10
N LEU A 358 -6.25 15.27 8.70
CA LEU A 358 -5.50 16.27 7.93
C LEU A 358 -4.80 17.24 8.87
N TYR A 359 -3.54 17.52 8.56
CA TYR A 359 -2.67 18.42 9.30
C TYR A 359 -2.07 19.47 8.37
N VAL A 360 -1.72 20.62 8.95
CA VAL A 360 -0.92 21.66 8.31
C VAL A 360 0.31 21.90 9.14
N HIS A 361 1.48 21.89 8.52
CA HIS A 361 2.74 22.31 9.07
C HIS A 361 3.23 23.58 8.39
N GLU A 362 3.44 24.62 9.17
CA GLU A 362 4.07 25.91 8.82
C GLU A 362 5.25 26.13 9.78
N ALA A 363 5.16 27.09 10.68
CA ALA A 363 6.09 27.22 11.81
C ALA A 363 5.81 26.19 12.93
N LYS A 364 4.56 25.69 12.99
CA LYS A 364 4.08 24.65 13.91
C LYS A 364 3.08 23.76 13.20
N THR A 365 3.00 22.52 13.64
CA THR A 365 1.97 21.58 13.19
C THR A 365 0.65 21.86 13.92
N ARG A 366 -0.44 21.82 13.18
CA ARG A 366 -1.82 21.81 13.71
C ARG A 366 -2.70 20.82 12.97
N LYS A 367 -3.57 20.15 13.69
CA LYS A 367 -4.63 19.31 13.15
C LYS A 367 -5.73 20.20 12.59
N VAL A 368 -6.22 19.90 11.38
CA VAL A 368 -7.23 20.72 10.66
C VAL A 368 -8.59 20.03 10.60
N THR A 369 -8.62 18.71 10.71
CA THR A 369 -9.86 17.92 10.68
C THR A 369 -10.08 17.12 11.96
N ALA A 370 -11.31 16.65 12.13
CA ALA A 370 -11.76 15.83 13.25
C ALA A 370 -12.70 14.72 12.76
N PHE A 371 -12.43 14.15 11.58
CA PHE A 371 -13.28 13.10 10.97
C PHE A 371 -13.27 11.80 11.80
N ASN A 372 -12.17 11.51 12.49
CA ASN A 372 -11.96 10.33 13.31
C ASN A 372 -11.88 10.63 14.83
N GLU A 373 -12.09 11.88 15.26
CA GLU A 373 -11.95 12.25 16.68
C GLU A 373 -12.86 11.43 17.59
N ARG A 374 -14.09 11.15 17.14
CA ARG A 374 -15.06 10.34 17.90
C ARG A 374 -14.66 8.87 18.08
N VAL A 375 -13.72 8.37 17.29
CA VAL A 375 -13.23 6.97 17.42
C VAL A 375 -12.64 6.75 18.80
N GLY A 376 -11.73 7.64 19.25
CA GLY A 376 -11.13 7.55 20.58
C GLY A 376 -12.10 7.82 21.74
N GLU A 377 -13.21 8.53 21.50
CA GLU A 377 -14.27 8.75 22.51
C GLU A 377 -15.22 7.55 22.63
N ALA A 378 -15.47 6.84 21.51
CA ALA A 378 -16.45 5.77 21.43
C ALA A 378 -15.86 4.38 21.73
N LEU A 379 -14.58 4.16 21.48
CA LEU A 379 -13.90 2.88 21.55
C LEU A 379 -12.79 2.87 22.63
N GLU A 380 -12.67 1.77 23.35
CA GLU A 380 -11.58 1.54 24.31
C GLU A 380 -10.30 1.13 23.56
N LEU A 381 -9.59 2.11 23.02
CA LEU A 381 -8.35 1.88 22.31
C LEU A 381 -7.19 1.57 23.27
N ARG A 382 -6.28 0.70 22.84
CA ARG A 382 -5.08 0.31 23.54
C ARG A 382 -3.85 0.94 22.90
N THR A 383 -2.94 1.44 23.70
CA THR A 383 -1.66 1.97 23.25
C THR A 383 -0.62 0.87 23.23
N PRO A 384 0.08 0.68 22.09
CA PRO A 384 1.18 -0.29 22.03
C PRO A 384 2.35 0.13 22.93
N GLU A 385 2.95 -0.83 23.61
CA GLU A 385 4.18 -0.64 24.37
C GLU A 385 5.38 -1.06 23.49
N GLY A 386 6.17 -0.08 23.02
CA GLY A 386 7.37 -0.33 22.22
C GLY A 386 8.52 -0.89 23.05
N PHE A 387 9.34 -1.73 22.45
CA PHE A 387 10.60 -2.23 23.00
C PHE A 387 11.62 -2.47 21.89
N THR A 388 12.88 -2.49 22.27
CA THR A 388 13.98 -2.93 21.41
C THR A 388 14.78 -4.02 22.11
N PHE A 389 15.40 -4.89 21.33
CA PHE A 389 16.35 -5.86 21.86
C PHE A 389 17.50 -6.11 20.88
N LYS A 390 18.60 -6.66 21.40
CA LYS A 390 19.68 -7.16 20.57
C LYS A 390 19.42 -8.63 20.24
N ALA A 391 19.29 -8.91 18.95
CA ALA A 391 19.28 -10.30 18.47
C ALA A 391 20.61 -11.00 18.81
N SER A 392 20.61 -12.31 18.80
CA SER A 392 21.76 -13.14 19.20
C SER A 392 23.05 -12.87 18.39
N ASP A 393 22.94 -12.26 17.22
CA ASP A 393 24.07 -11.83 16.39
C ASP A 393 24.40 -10.32 16.54
N GLY A 394 23.70 -9.60 17.44
CA GLY A 394 23.96 -8.21 17.77
C GLY A 394 23.14 -7.18 17.01
N GLU A 395 22.30 -7.57 16.03
CA GLU A 395 21.38 -6.65 15.35
C GLU A 395 20.33 -6.12 16.32
N THR A 396 19.84 -4.88 16.08
CA THR A 396 18.78 -4.28 16.89
C THR A 396 17.44 -4.48 16.22
N ILE A 397 16.52 -5.13 16.93
CA ILE A 397 15.15 -5.39 16.47
C ILE A 397 14.19 -4.55 17.30
N GLU A 398 13.22 -3.92 16.63
CA GLU A 398 12.11 -3.20 17.26
C GLU A 398 10.86 -4.06 17.31
N GLY A 399 10.09 -3.92 18.39
CA GLY A 399 8.81 -4.61 18.55
C GLY A 399 7.86 -3.86 19.46
N TRP A 400 6.62 -4.29 19.46
CA TRP A 400 5.53 -3.71 20.27
C TRP A 400 4.65 -4.80 20.85
N ILE A 401 4.08 -4.51 22.01
CA ILE A 401 3.07 -5.34 22.65
C ILE A 401 1.82 -4.49 22.87
N LEU A 402 0.72 -4.86 22.23
CA LEU A 402 -0.59 -4.27 22.48
C LEU A 402 -1.36 -5.17 23.45
N LYS A 403 -1.53 -4.73 24.70
CA LYS A 403 -2.11 -5.55 25.76
C LYS A 403 -3.61 -5.35 25.93
N PRO A 404 -4.37 -6.42 26.24
CA PRO A 404 -5.78 -6.32 26.65
C PRO A 404 -5.94 -5.61 28.00
N ALA A 405 -7.18 -5.20 28.32
CA ALA A 405 -7.52 -4.62 29.64
C ALA A 405 -7.58 -5.65 30.78
N THR A 406 -7.53 -6.92 30.46
CA THR A 406 -7.73 -8.03 31.39
C THR A 406 -6.61 -8.16 32.44
N LYS A 407 -6.96 -8.61 33.66
CA LYS A 407 -5.99 -8.93 34.71
C LYS A 407 -5.58 -10.41 34.60
N GLY A 408 -4.34 -10.70 34.97
CA GLY A 408 -3.80 -12.07 34.97
C GLY A 408 -3.02 -12.38 33.69
N LYS A 409 -2.72 -13.66 33.48
CA LYS A 409 -1.98 -14.11 32.28
C LYS A 409 -2.90 -14.15 31.07
N VAL A 410 -2.41 -13.56 29.97
CA VAL A 410 -3.14 -13.45 28.70
C VAL A 410 -2.44 -14.21 27.58
N PRO A 411 -3.16 -14.84 26.64
CA PRO A 411 -2.56 -15.48 25.48
C PRO A 411 -1.87 -14.43 24.59
N VAL A 412 -0.83 -14.86 23.87
CA VAL A 412 -0.01 -13.99 23.02
C VAL A 412 -0.19 -14.38 21.57
N LEU A 413 -0.55 -13.42 20.75
CA LEU A 413 -0.59 -13.53 19.29
C LEU A 413 0.63 -12.84 18.69
N LEU A 414 1.59 -13.62 18.18
CA LEU A 414 2.65 -13.09 17.31
C LEU A 414 2.03 -12.78 15.94
N TYR A 415 2.06 -11.51 15.53
CA TYR A 415 1.56 -11.09 14.23
C TYR A 415 2.69 -10.61 13.32
N VAL A 416 2.82 -11.24 12.13
CA VAL A 416 3.93 -11.00 11.19
C VAL A 416 3.41 -10.21 9.98
N HIS A 417 4.08 -9.09 9.65
CA HIS A 417 3.69 -8.27 8.49
C HIS A 417 4.03 -8.93 7.15
N GLY A 418 3.43 -8.42 6.08
CA GLY A 418 3.73 -8.80 4.70
C GLY A 418 4.98 -8.12 4.14
N GLY A 419 5.23 -8.30 2.86
CA GLY A 419 6.36 -7.68 2.15
C GLY A 419 7.36 -8.70 1.62
N PRO A 420 8.54 -8.92 2.25
CA PRO A 420 9.00 -8.52 3.59
C PRO A 420 9.31 -7.04 3.79
N LYS A 421 9.62 -6.30 2.72
CA LYS A 421 10.01 -4.88 2.77
C LYS A 421 8.78 -3.96 2.99
N THR A 422 8.08 -4.19 4.10
CA THR A 422 7.13 -3.28 4.76
C THR A 422 7.48 -3.22 6.24
N ALA A 423 6.72 -2.52 7.08
CA ALA A 423 6.98 -2.46 8.52
C ALA A 423 5.70 -2.28 9.32
N PHE A 424 5.75 -2.56 10.62
CA PHE A 424 4.82 -2.06 11.60
C PHE A 424 5.35 -0.80 12.26
N GLY A 425 4.44 0.01 12.83
CA GLY A 425 4.82 1.23 13.53
C GLY A 425 3.60 2.06 13.92
N ASN A 426 3.66 3.36 13.65
CA ASN A 426 2.64 4.32 13.99
C ASN A 426 1.44 4.35 13.01
N GLY A 427 1.29 3.36 12.13
CA GLY A 427 0.07 3.11 11.39
C GLY A 427 -1.00 2.49 12.30
N TYR A 428 -2.21 3.06 12.29
CA TYR A 428 -3.32 2.52 13.08
C TYR A 428 -3.76 1.15 12.52
N MET A 429 -3.98 0.17 13.42
CA MET A 429 -4.41 -1.18 13.08
C MET A 429 -5.70 -1.54 13.82
N HIS A 430 -6.83 -1.56 13.10
CA HIS A 430 -8.12 -1.95 13.65
C HIS A 430 -8.10 -3.40 14.15
N GLU A 431 -7.56 -4.33 13.35
CA GLU A 431 -7.53 -5.74 13.75
C GLU A 431 -6.74 -5.99 15.04
N PHE A 432 -5.67 -5.23 15.31
CA PHE A 432 -4.93 -5.36 16.58
C PHE A 432 -5.75 -4.87 17.77
N GLN A 433 -6.50 -3.78 17.60
CA GLN A 433 -7.41 -3.28 18.62
C GLN A 433 -8.53 -4.30 18.90
N VAL A 434 -9.05 -4.97 17.87
CA VAL A 434 -10.04 -6.05 18.01
C VAL A 434 -9.45 -7.22 18.80
N PHE A 435 -8.25 -7.71 18.45
CA PHE A 435 -7.62 -8.81 19.20
C PHE A 435 -7.36 -8.44 20.66
N ALA A 436 -6.87 -7.24 20.92
CA ALA A 436 -6.65 -6.76 22.29
C ALA A 436 -7.97 -6.64 23.08
N ALA A 437 -9.06 -6.15 22.44
CA ALA A 437 -10.37 -6.08 23.07
C ALA A 437 -10.94 -7.47 23.41
N LYS A 438 -10.56 -8.50 22.65
CA LYS A 438 -10.95 -9.92 22.89
C LYS A 438 -10.01 -10.68 23.82
N GLY A 439 -9.06 -10.00 24.45
CA GLY A 439 -8.23 -10.58 25.52
C GLY A 439 -6.89 -11.14 25.07
N TYR A 440 -6.47 -10.93 23.82
CA TYR A 440 -5.17 -11.34 23.30
C TYR A 440 -4.14 -10.21 23.44
N ALA A 441 -2.95 -10.51 23.90
CA ALA A 441 -1.81 -9.61 23.73
C ALA A 441 -1.25 -9.78 22.31
N VAL A 442 -1.24 -8.71 21.52
CA VAL A 442 -0.67 -8.73 20.17
C VAL A 442 0.78 -8.30 20.23
N LEU A 443 1.68 -9.23 19.93
CA LEU A 443 3.12 -9.00 19.77
C LEU A 443 3.41 -8.85 18.28
N TYR A 444 4.03 -7.75 17.87
CA TYR A 444 4.45 -7.53 16.51
C TYR A 444 5.81 -6.83 16.47
N THR A 445 6.60 -7.12 15.45
CA THR A 445 8.00 -6.67 15.33
C THR A 445 8.35 -6.35 13.89
N ASN A 446 9.45 -5.63 13.71
CA ASN A 446 10.10 -5.43 12.43
C ASN A 446 11.39 -6.29 12.38
N PRO A 447 11.28 -7.56 11.96
CA PRO A 447 12.46 -8.41 11.76
C PRO A 447 13.30 -7.91 10.58
N ARG A 448 14.50 -8.45 10.40
CA ARG A 448 15.27 -8.23 9.16
C ARG A 448 14.42 -8.56 7.93
N GLY A 449 14.56 -7.75 6.90
CA GLY A 449 13.68 -7.72 5.73
C GLY A 449 12.74 -6.52 5.74
N SER A 450 12.47 -5.91 6.91
CA SER A 450 11.54 -4.78 7.05
C SER A 450 12.08 -3.48 6.46
N ASP A 451 11.14 -2.62 6.02
CA ASP A 451 11.42 -1.24 5.62
C ASP A 451 11.60 -0.29 6.81
N GLY A 452 12.05 0.94 6.55
CA GLY A 452 12.29 1.97 7.58
C GLY A 452 13.66 1.91 8.24
N TYR A 453 14.49 0.94 7.91
CA TYR A 453 15.87 0.75 8.37
C TYR A 453 16.87 0.94 7.22
N SER A 454 18.11 0.49 7.39
CA SER A 454 19.08 0.50 6.30
C SER A 454 18.71 -0.49 5.19
N GLU A 455 19.19 -0.23 3.98
CA GLU A 455 19.02 -1.16 2.86
C GLU A 455 19.64 -2.54 3.15
N ALA A 456 20.73 -2.58 3.93
CA ALA A 456 21.33 -3.83 4.39
C ALA A 456 20.42 -4.63 5.34
N PHE A 457 19.62 -3.93 6.17
CA PHE A 457 18.63 -4.57 7.05
C PHE A 457 17.44 -5.12 6.25
N ALA A 458 17.01 -4.41 5.21
CA ALA A 458 15.93 -4.83 4.32
C ALA A 458 16.32 -6.01 3.41
N ASP A 459 17.61 -6.22 3.14
CA ASP A 459 18.10 -7.24 2.21
C ASP A 459 18.25 -8.62 2.87
N ILE A 460 17.23 -9.44 2.77
CA ILE A 460 17.22 -10.85 3.18
C ILE A 460 17.16 -11.82 1.99
N ARG A 461 17.50 -11.37 0.79
CA ARG A 461 17.47 -12.18 -0.42
C ARG A 461 18.30 -13.46 -0.27
N GLY A 462 17.74 -14.60 -0.70
CA GLY A 462 18.32 -15.93 -0.56
C GLY A 462 18.32 -16.50 0.87
N ARG A 463 17.85 -15.75 1.87
CA ARG A 463 17.93 -16.09 3.31
C ARG A 463 16.59 -16.11 4.04
N TYR A 464 15.49 -16.17 3.29
CA TYR A 464 14.14 -16.30 3.86
C TYR A 464 14.04 -17.51 4.81
N GLY A 465 13.40 -17.33 5.95
CA GLY A 465 13.25 -18.36 6.97
C GLY A 465 14.51 -18.62 7.80
N GLU A 466 15.51 -17.75 7.74
CA GLU A 466 16.75 -17.84 8.52
C GLU A 466 16.75 -16.83 9.67
N ARG A 467 17.43 -15.69 9.49
CA ARG A 467 17.51 -14.68 10.55
C ARG A 467 16.21 -13.93 10.79
N ASP A 468 15.41 -13.71 9.77
CA ASP A 468 14.06 -13.19 9.86
C ASP A 468 13.15 -14.04 10.78
N TYR A 469 13.21 -15.37 10.63
CA TYR A 469 12.55 -16.32 11.54
C TYR A 469 13.11 -16.25 12.97
N GLN A 470 14.44 -16.20 13.11
CA GLN A 470 15.10 -16.14 14.43
C GLN A 470 14.75 -14.84 15.16
N ASP A 471 14.75 -13.71 14.47
CA ASP A 471 14.36 -12.41 15.04
C ASP A 471 12.95 -12.46 15.65
N LEU A 472 12.01 -13.15 14.99
CA LEU A 472 10.65 -13.35 15.50
C LEU A 472 10.61 -14.25 16.73
N MET A 473 11.38 -15.36 16.73
CA MET A 473 11.43 -16.27 17.89
C MET A 473 12.08 -15.62 19.10
N GLU A 474 13.17 -14.88 18.89
CA GLU A 474 13.84 -14.11 19.94
C GLU A 474 12.96 -12.98 20.48
N ALA A 475 12.14 -12.32 19.61
CA ALA A 475 11.16 -11.34 20.05
C ALA A 475 10.11 -11.93 21.00
N VAL A 476 9.63 -13.15 20.72
CA VAL A 476 8.69 -13.86 21.63
C VAL A 476 9.37 -14.13 22.98
N ASP A 477 10.63 -14.61 22.99
CA ASP A 477 11.34 -14.88 24.23
C ASP A 477 11.58 -13.61 25.06
N VAL A 478 11.97 -12.52 24.41
CA VAL A 478 12.17 -11.21 25.05
C VAL A 478 10.85 -10.67 25.61
N ALA A 479 9.76 -10.75 24.86
CA ALA A 479 8.44 -10.29 25.32
C ALA A 479 7.98 -11.06 26.56
N LEU A 480 8.09 -12.39 26.55
CA LEU A 480 7.72 -13.24 27.70
C LEU A 480 8.60 -13.00 28.93
N ALA A 481 9.91 -12.75 28.73
CA ALA A 481 10.83 -12.44 29.84
C ALA A 481 10.56 -11.04 30.44
N ARG A 482 10.13 -10.09 29.60
CA ARG A 482 9.87 -8.69 29.97
C ARG A 482 8.55 -8.53 30.72
N ASP A 483 7.51 -9.23 30.30
CA ASP A 483 6.17 -9.07 30.85
C ASP A 483 5.59 -10.40 31.38
N PRO A 484 5.55 -10.60 32.71
CA PRO A 484 5.05 -11.82 33.32
C PRO A 484 3.52 -12.02 33.15
N SER A 485 2.79 -11.01 32.67
CA SER A 485 1.37 -11.15 32.33
C SER A 485 1.12 -11.89 31.02
N LEU A 486 2.16 -12.06 30.19
CA LEU A 486 2.07 -12.84 28.97
C LEU A 486 2.15 -14.34 29.27
N ASP A 487 1.27 -15.13 28.65
CA ASP A 487 1.22 -16.57 28.86
C ASP A 487 1.98 -17.34 27.77
N GLY A 488 3.22 -17.70 28.04
CA GLY A 488 4.06 -18.47 27.12
C GLY A 488 3.55 -19.89 26.82
N THR A 489 2.50 -20.38 27.49
CA THR A 489 1.85 -21.67 27.20
C THR A 489 0.69 -21.54 26.21
N ARG A 490 0.22 -20.31 25.96
CA ARG A 490 -0.88 -19.99 25.04
C ARG A 490 -0.41 -19.00 23.96
N LEU A 491 0.49 -19.49 23.10
CA LEU A 491 1.03 -18.71 21.99
C LEU A 491 0.28 -19.04 20.69
N ALA A 492 -0.07 -18.01 19.94
CA ALA A 492 -0.54 -18.12 18.57
C ALA A 492 0.38 -17.33 17.61
N VAL A 493 0.37 -17.69 16.33
CA VAL A 493 1.06 -16.95 15.26
C VAL A 493 0.11 -16.70 14.10
N ALA A 494 0.18 -15.50 13.54
CA ALA A 494 -0.59 -15.15 12.34
C ALA A 494 0.17 -14.13 11.48
N GLY A 495 -0.21 -14.07 10.21
CA GLY A 495 0.30 -13.08 9.27
C GLY A 495 -0.25 -13.29 7.87
N GLY A 496 -0.06 -12.28 7.01
CA GLY A 496 -0.52 -12.31 5.63
C GLY A 496 0.60 -12.09 4.62
N SER A 497 0.49 -12.70 3.41
CA SER A 497 1.49 -12.58 2.36
C SER A 497 2.83 -13.17 2.81
N TYR A 498 3.93 -12.42 2.79
CA TYR A 498 5.17 -12.86 3.43
C TYR A 498 4.94 -13.27 4.91
N GLY A 499 4.12 -12.54 5.66
CA GLY A 499 3.73 -12.95 7.02
C GLY A 499 2.96 -14.27 7.08
N GLY A 500 2.19 -14.58 6.04
CA GLY A 500 1.56 -15.90 5.85
C GLY A 500 2.58 -16.98 5.57
N PHE A 501 3.51 -16.74 4.62
CA PHE A 501 4.67 -17.61 4.40
C PHE A 501 5.42 -17.88 5.71
N MET A 502 5.73 -16.82 6.47
CA MET A 502 6.45 -16.95 7.72
C MET A 502 5.63 -17.69 8.79
N THR A 503 4.30 -17.53 8.83
CA THR A 503 3.41 -18.31 9.70
C THR A 503 3.49 -19.80 9.38
N ASP A 504 3.39 -20.17 8.10
CA ASP A 504 3.53 -21.55 7.64
C ASP A 504 4.95 -22.09 7.91
N TRP A 505 5.98 -21.27 7.72
CA TRP A 505 7.37 -21.61 8.04
C TRP A 505 7.53 -21.89 9.53
N VAL A 506 7.09 -20.98 10.40
CA VAL A 506 7.20 -21.11 11.87
C VAL A 506 6.63 -22.43 12.36
N ILE A 507 5.41 -22.79 11.97
CA ILE A 507 4.76 -24.01 12.45
C ILE A 507 5.38 -25.31 11.89
N THR A 508 6.20 -25.20 10.85
CA THR A 508 7.00 -26.34 10.34
C THR A 508 8.33 -26.49 11.05
N GLN A 509 8.80 -25.44 11.77
CA GLN A 509 10.10 -25.41 12.45
C GLN A 509 10.02 -25.58 13.97
N THR A 510 8.86 -25.30 14.59
CA THR A 510 8.67 -25.34 16.04
C THR A 510 7.23 -25.74 16.41
N ASP A 511 7.05 -26.34 17.60
CA ASP A 511 5.78 -26.74 18.21
C ASP A 511 5.32 -25.80 19.35
N ARG A 512 5.96 -24.63 19.48
CA ARG A 512 5.67 -23.64 20.55
C ARG A 512 4.26 -23.09 20.48
N PHE A 513 3.70 -22.95 19.27
CA PHE A 513 2.40 -22.31 19.06
C PHE A 513 1.26 -23.30 19.17
N LYS A 514 0.15 -22.87 19.77
CA LYS A 514 -1.05 -23.70 20.00
C LYS A 514 -2.13 -23.47 18.95
N ALA A 515 -2.03 -22.36 18.21
CA ALA A 515 -2.88 -22.03 17.06
C ALA A 515 -2.08 -21.22 16.06
N ALA A 516 -2.44 -21.35 14.77
CA ALA A 516 -1.90 -20.52 13.71
C ALA A 516 -3.01 -20.10 12.74
N VAL A 517 -2.88 -18.88 12.18
CA VAL A 517 -3.73 -18.42 11.09
C VAL A 517 -2.85 -17.83 10.00
N THR A 518 -2.84 -18.47 8.85
CA THR A 518 -2.12 -18.00 7.66
C THR A 518 -3.09 -17.36 6.69
N ASP A 519 -2.79 -16.16 6.23
CA ASP A 519 -3.65 -15.38 5.32
C ASP A 519 -2.89 -15.08 4.04
N ARG A 520 -3.51 -15.33 2.85
CA ARG A 520 -2.90 -15.06 1.54
C ARG A 520 -1.41 -15.45 1.48
N SER A 521 -1.13 -16.69 1.88
CA SER A 521 0.21 -17.23 2.12
C SER A 521 0.91 -17.71 0.86
N ILE A 522 2.20 -17.99 0.99
CA ILE A 522 3.04 -18.74 0.04
C ILE A 522 3.50 -20.01 0.73
N SER A 523 2.99 -21.15 0.32
CA SER A 523 3.34 -22.48 0.85
C SER A 523 4.46 -23.16 0.04
N SER A 524 4.58 -22.79 -1.24
CA SER A 524 5.54 -23.36 -2.19
C SER A 524 6.08 -22.30 -3.14
N TRP A 525 7.33 -22.02 -3.07
CA TRP A 525 7.99 -21.09 -3.99
C TRP A 525 7.95 -21.60 -5.43
N TRP A 526 8.01 -22.91 -5.67
CA TRP A 526 7.83 -23.50 -7.00
C TRP A 526 6.47 -23.12 -7.63
N THR A 527 5.39 -23.24 -6.86
CA THR A 527 4.05 -22.91 -7.35
C THR A 527 3.88 -21.40 -7.49
N PHE A 528 4.36 -20.63 -6.54
CA PHE A 528 4.34 -19.17 -6.57
C PHE A 528 5.03 -18.62 -7.82
N TRP A 529 6.18 -19.17 -8.22
CA TRP A 529 6.89 -18.77 -9.43
C TRP A 529 5.99 -18.82 -10.68
N GLY A 530 5.20 -19.87 -10.84
CA GLY A 530 4.40 -20.10 -12.04
C GLY A 530 2.97 -19.54 -11.99
N THR A 531 2.50 -19.11 -10.82
CA THR A 531 1.09 -18.73 -10.61
C THR A 531 0.88 -17.31 -10.07
N SER A 532 1.91 -16.66 -9.58
CA SER A 532 1.85 -15.27 -9.11
C SER A 532 2.02 -14.30 -10.27
N ASP A 533 1.36 -13.14 -10.18
CA ASP A 533 1.55 -11.99 -11.08
C ASP A 533 2.96 -11.40 -11.04
N ILE A 534 3.71 -11.70 -9.97
CA ILE A 534 5.11 -11.25 -9.76
C ILE A 534 6.09 -12.44 -9.69
N GLY A 535 5.61 -13.68 -9.75
CA GLY A 535 6.36 -14.89 -9.42
C GLY A 535 7.72 -15.00 -10.10
N PRO A 536 7.81 -14.93 -11.44
CA PRO A 536 9.05 -15.21 -12.16
C PRO A 536 10.24 -14.32 -11.77
N TYR A 537 9.99 -13.04 -11.53
CA TYR A 537 11.08 -12.11 -11.18
C TYR A 537 11.26 -11.99 -9.66
N PHE A 538 10.17 -12.00 -8.88
CA PHE A 538 10.22 -11.88 -7.42
C PHE A 538 10.97 -13.06 -6.80
N GLU A 539 10.64 -14.29 -7.20
CA GLU A 539 11.28 -15.47 -6.64
C GLU A 539 12.77 -15.53 -6.99
N LYS A 540 13.12 -15.27 -8.25
CA LYS A 540 14.51 -15.27 -8.67
C LYS A 540 15.34 -14.26 -7.87
N ASP A 541 14.82 -13.07 -7.62
CA ASP A 541 15.48 -12.06 -6.82
C ASP A 541 15.50 -12.41 -5.33
N GLN A 542 14.34 -12.75 -4.75
CA GLN A 542 14.16 -12.86 -3.30
C GLN A 542 14.61 -14.22 -2.74
N ILE A 543 14.36 -15.32 -3.46
CA ILE A 543 14.79 -16.67 -3.05
C ILE A 543 16.19 -16.98 -3.57
N GLY A 544 16.66 -16.26 -4.58
CA GLY A 544 18.01 -16.38 -5.15
C GLY A 544 18.15 -17.47 -6.21
N ALA A 545 17.04 -17.96 -6.74
CA ALA A 545 17.01 -18.92 -7.84
C ALA A 545 15.59 -19.00 -8.44
N ASP A 546 15.51 -19.41 -9.70
CA ASP A 546 14.29 -19.95 -10.25
C ASP A 546 14.26 -21.50 -10.10
N PRO A 547 13.05 -22.12 -10.23
CA PRO A 547 12.90 -23.57 -10.03
C PRO A 547 13.80 -24.45 -10.89
N TRP A 548 14.15 -24.01 -12.10
CA TRP A 548 15.01 -24.81 -13.03
C TRP A 548 16.50 -24.61 -12.76
N GLU A 549 16.92 -23.46 -12.18
CA GLU A 549 18.31 -23.19 -11.86
C GLU A 549 18.74 -23.93 -10.58
N LYS A 550 17.89 -23.91 -9.52
CA LYS A 550 18.23 -24.52 -8.22
C LYS A 550 16.99 -25.09 -7.53
N GLU A 551 16.41 -26.15 -8.09
CA GLU A 551 15.20 -26.81 -7.58
C GLU A 551 15.27 -27.09 -6.07
N GLU A 552 16.37 -27.67 -5.60
CA GLU A 552 16.53 -28.05 -4.19
C GLU A 552 16.50 -26.83 -3.25
N LEU A 553 17.05 -25.69 -3.65
CA LEU A 553 16.98 -24.46 -2.86
C LEU A 553 15.54 -23.94 -2.76
N VAL A 554 14.82 -23.91 -3.89
CA VAL A 554 13.42 -23.48 -3.95
C VAL A 554 12.54 -24.34 -3.05
N LEU A 555 12.70 -25.67 -3.15
CA LEU A 555 11.99 -26.61 -2.28
C LEU A 555 12.40 -26.50 -0.82
N ALA A 556 13.68 -26.28 -0.51
CA ALA A 556 14.17 -26.13 0.86
C ALA A 556 13.62 -24.88 1.57
N LYS A 557 13.26 -23.84 0.81
CA LYS A 557 12.62 -22.62 1.34
C LYS A 557 11.09 -22.70 1.37
N SER A 558 10.48 -23.77 0.83
CA SER A 558 9.04 -23.94 0.73
C SER A 558 8.47 -24.66 1.96
N PRO A 559 7.55 -24.03 2.73
CA PRO A 559 6.93 -24.64 3.92
C PRO A 559 6.28 -26.01 3.67
N ILE A 560 5.65 -26.20 2.51
CA ILE A 560 4.98 -27.46 2.16
C ILE A 560 5.89 -28.69 2.22
N ARG A 561 7.18 -28.53 1.98
CA ARG A 561 8.19 -29.61 2.11
C ARG A 561 8.22 -30.21 3.52
N TYR A 562 7.91 -29.40 4.52
CA TYR A 562 8.02 -29.75 5.93
C TYR A 562 6.66 -29.99 6.60
N VAL A 563 5.60 -30.17 5.83
CA VAL A 563 4.22 -30.32 6.32
C VAL A 563 4.06 -31.45 7.36
N LYS A 564 4.87 -32.49 7.28
CA LYS A 564 4.86 -33.60 8.26
C LYS A 564 5.24 -33.18 9.68
N ASN A 565 6.05 -32.13 9.81
CA ASN A 565 6.50 -31.61 11.10
C ASN A 565 5.40 -30.83 11.83
N VAL A 566 4.40 -30.33 11.10
CA VAL A 566 3.33 -29.50 11.69
C VAL A 566 2.57 -30.24 12.75
N THR A 567 2.51 -29.66 13.96
CA THR A 567 1.66 -30.12 15.08
C THR A 567 0.64 -29.07 15.48
N THR A 568 0.88 -27.82 15.14
CA THR A 568 0.01 -26.67 15.43
C THR A 568 -1.24 -26.72 14.55
N PRO A 569 -2.46 -26.64 15.11
CA PRO A 569 -3.67 -26.44 14.33
C PRO A 569 -3.59 -25.17 13.47
N LEU A 570 -3.92 -25.27 12.18
CA LEU A 570 -3.81 -24.18 11.21
C LEU A 570 -5.14 -23.83 10.56
N MET A 571 -5.51 -22.55 10.60
CA MET A 571 -6.54 -22.00 9.73
C MET A 571 -5.89 -21.25 8.57
N LEU A 572 -6.30 -21.59 7.33
CA LEU A 572 -5.87 -20.90 6.12
C LEU A 572 -6.99 -19.96 5.66
N VAL A 573 -6.68 -18.69 5.50
CA VAL A 573 -7.61 -17.66 5.01
C VAL A 573 -7.12 -17.22 3.63
N HIS A 574 -8.00 -17.23 2.62
CA HIS A 574 -7.58 -16.88 1.25
C HIS A 574 -8.70 -16.29 0.41
N SER A 575 -8.33 -15.39 -0.48
CA SER A 575 -9.23 -14.79 -1.48
C SER A 575 -9.17 -15.54 -2.79
N LEU A 576 -10.32 -15.71 -3.49
CA LEU A 576 -10.36 -16.50 -4.73
C LEU A 576 -9.77 -15.77 -5.95
N GLU A 577 -9.70 -14.44 -5.92
CA GLU A 577 -9.15 -13.60 -6.99
C GLU A 577 -7.80 -12.97 -6.56
N ASP A 578 -7.10 -13.60 -5.61
CA ASP A 578 -5.74 -13.24 -5.23
C ASP A 578 -4.75 -13.75 -6.28
N TYR A 579 -4.34 -12.90 -7.20
CA TYR A 579 -3.34 -13.24 -8.22
C TYR A 579 -1.91 -12.96 -7.76
N ARG A 580 -1.71 -12.34 -6.58
CA ARG A 580 -0.39 -12.12 -5.98
C ARG A 580 0.14 -13.37 -5.30
N CYS A 581 -0.65 -13.95 -4.37
CA CYS A 581 -0.43 -15.26 -3.77
C CYS A 581 -1.63 -16.13 -4.13
N TRP A 582 -1.62 -16.76 -5.29
CA TRP A 582 -2.84 -17.38 -5.79
C TRP A 582 -3.37 -18.46 -4.84
N MET A 583 -4.70 -18.61 -4.78
CA MET A 583 -5.39 -19.51 -3.85
C MET A 583 -4.87 -20.96 -3.87
N VAL A 584 -4.17 -21.37 -4.94
CA VAL A 584 -3.54 -22.69 -5.04
C VAL A 584 -2.52 -22.92 -3.92
N GLU A 585 -1.89 -21.85 -3.42
CA GLU A 585 -0.96 -21.92 -2.29
C GLU A 585 -1.66 -22.43 -1.02
N ALA A 586 -2.84 -21.90 -0.70
CA ALA A 586 -3.64 -22.39 0.43
C ALA A 586 -4.17 -23.81 0.18
N VAL A 587 -4.70 -24.09 -1.02
CA VAL A 587 -5.30 -25.38 -1.36
C VAL A 587 -4.30 -26.53 -1.26
N GLN A 588 -3.08 -26.37 -1.81
CA GLN A 588 -2.07 -27.43 -1.76
C GLN A 588 -1.58 -27.67 -0.33
N PHE A 589 -1.37 -26.62 0.47
CA PHE A 589 -0.92 -26.78 1.86
C PHE A 589 -2.01 -27.41 2.73
N PHE A 590 -3.27 -26.94 2.61
CA PHE A 590 -4.43 -27.56 3.28
C PHE A 590 -4.56 -29.04 2.94
N THR A 591 -4.47 -29.39 1.66
CA THR A 591 -4.58 -30.77 1.21
C THR A 591 -3.47 -31.63 1.81
N ALA A 592 -2.22 -31.14 1.78
CA ALA A 592 -1.09 -31.84 2.36
C ALA A 592 -1.25 -32.06 3.88
N LEU A 593 -1.70 -31.02 4.61
CA LEU A 593 -2.00 -31.13 6.05
C LEU A 593 -3.05 -32.21 6.33
N LYS A 594 -4.19 -32.16 5.61
CA LYS A 594 -5.29 -33.13 5.80
C LYS A 594 -4.87 -34.57 5.49
N VAL A 595 -4.13 -34.78 4.38
CA VAL A 595 -3.60 -36.12 4.00
C VAL A 595 -2.66 -36.68 5.07
N HIS A 596 -1.90 -35.81 5.73
CA HIS A 596 -1.02 -36.20 6.85
C HIS A 596 -1.69 -36.17 8.23
N GLY A 597 -3.03 -36.10 8.28
CA GLY A 597 -3.80 -36.18 9.52
C GLY A 597 -3.64 -34.98 10.45
N LYS A 598 -3.22 -33.84 9.90
CA LYS A 598 -3.04 -32.59 10.66
C LYS A 598 -4.37 -31.85 10.80
N GLU A 599 -4.54 -31.14 11.91
CA GLU A 599 -5.72 -30.31 12.12
C GLU A 599 -5.59 -29.02 11.30
N ALA A 600 -6.51 -28.85 10.35
CA ALA A 600 -6.54 -27.67 9.48
C ALA A 600 -7.98 -27.36 9.04
N GLU A 601 -8.25 -26.05 8.91
CA GLU A 601 -9.46 -25.47 8.35
C GLU A 601 -9.08 -24.47 7.26
N MET A 602 -9.91 -24.30 6.22
CA MET A 602 -9.67 -23.31 5.17
C MET A 602 -10.93 -22.46 4.97
N VAL A 603 -10.75 -21.13 5.01
CA VAL A 603 -11.81 -20.13 4.81
C VAL A 603 -11.51 -19.35 3.54
N LEU A 604 -12.42 -19.45 2.56
CA LEU A 604 -12.25 -18.83 1.25
C LEU A 604 -13.23 -17.66 1.05
N PHE A 605 -12.71 -16.53 0.54
CA PHE A 605 -13.49 -15.34 0.25
C PHE A 605 -13.65 -15.12 -1.26
N PRO A 606 -14.85 -15.36 -1.82
CA PRO A 606 -15.10 -15.12 -3.24
C PRO A 606 -15.16 -13.63 -3.58
N LYS A 607 -14.70 -13.29 -4.78
CA LYS A 607 -14.66 -11.89 -5.30
C LYS A 607 -13.81 -10.95 -4.45
N GLU A 608 -12.80 -11.47 -3.79
CA GLU A 608 -11.77 -10.73 -3.07
C GLU A 608 -10.40 -11.05 -3.66
N ASN A 609 -9.51 -10.09 -3.58
CA ASN A 609 -8.12 -10.19 -4.04
C ASN A 609 -7.14 -10.19 -2.85
N HIS A 610 -5.87 -9.94 -3.09
CA HIS A 610 -4.81 -9.90 -2.06
C HIS A 610 -5.05 -8.83 -0.99
N GLU A 611 -5.88 -7.81 -1.28
CA GLU A 611 -6.12 -6.67 -0.39
C GLU A 611 -7.31 -6.88 0.56
N LEU A 612 -7.90 -8.08 0.67
CA LEU A 612 -9.07 -8.36 1.50
C LEU A 612 -9.04 -7.68 2.87
N SER A 613 -7.95 -7.80 3.63
CA SER A 613 -7.84 -7.25 4.99
C SER A 613 -7.83 -5.71 5.04
N ARG A 614 -7.47 -5.04 3.94
CA ARG A 614 -7.28 -3.59 3.84
C ARG A 614 -8.39 -2.90 3.04
N GLY A 615 -8.69 -3.41 1.85
CA GLY A 615 -9.64 -2.82 0.90
C GLY A 615 -10.81 -3.72 0.50
N GLY A 616 -10.89 -4.95 1.03
CA GLY A 616 -11.98 -5.88 0.74
C GLY A 616 -13.35 -5.38 1.21
N LYS A 617 -14.41 -6.04 0.78
CA LYS A 617 -15.78 -5.70 1.15
C LYS A 617 -15.93 -5.65 2.67
N PRO A 618 -16.65 -4.65 3.21
CA PRO A 618 -16.78 -4.46 4.66
C PRO A 618 -17.24 -5.72 5.40
N LYS A 619 -18.23 -6.45 4.88
CA LYS A 619 -18.68 -7.72 5.51
C LYS A 619 -17.62 -8.80 5.49
N HIS A 620 -16.85 -8.91 4.41
CA HIS A 620 -15.79 -9.91 4.32
C HIS A 620 -14.64 -9.59 5.28
N ARG A 621 -14.29 -8.33 5.47
CA ARG A 621 -13.31 -7.91 6.47
C ARG A 621 -13.75 -8.27 7.89
N VAL A 622 -15.04 -8.03 8.22
CA VAL A 622 -15.63 -8.42 9.51
C VAL A 622 -15.63 -9.95 9.68
N LEU A 623 -16.12 -10.69 8.68
CA LEU A 623 -16.16 -12.16 8.71
C LEU A 623 -14.77 -12.78 8.84
N ARG A 624 -13.76 -12.17 8.20
CA ARG A 624 -12.36 -12.59 8.33
C ARG A 624 -11.90 -12.49 9.79
N LEU A 625 -12.11 -11.35 10.44
CA LEU A 625 -11.73 -11.17 11.86
C LEU A 625 -12.52 -12.11 12.80
N GLN A 626 -13.80 -12.32 12.54
CA GLN A 626 -14.63 -13.28 13.30
C GLN A 626 -14.10 -14.71 13.15
N ALA A 627 -13.62 -15.11 11.96
CA ALA A 627 -13.00 -16.41 11.75
C ALA A 627 -11.70 -16.55 12.55
N TYR A 628 -10.84 -15.52 12.57
CA TYR A 628 -9.62 -15.50 13.41
C TYR A 628 -9.96 -15.69 14.89
N LEU A 629 -10.89 -14.89 15.42
CA LEU A 629 -11.31 -14.95 16.83
C LEU A 629 -11.85 -16.34 17.19
N ARG A 630 -12.76 -16.88 16.39
CA ARG A 630 -13.29 -18.22 16.58
C ARG A 630 -12.19 -19.28 16.66
N TRP A 631 -11.19 -19.20 15.75
CA TRP A 631 -10.08 -20.15 15.72
C TRP A 631 -9.20 -20.05 16.96
N PHE A 632 -8.83 -18.84 17.34
CA PHE A 632 -8.01 -18.61 18.55
C PHE A 632 -8.76 -18.99 19.83
N ASP A 633 -10.04 -18.63 19.95
CA ASP A 633 -10.87 -19.01 21.11
C ASP A 633 -10.97 -20.53 21.26
N THR A 634 -10.99 -21.28 20.16
CA THR A 634 -11.04 -22.74 20.18
C THR A 634 -9.75 -23.39 20.70
N HIS A 635 -8.59 -22.79 20.40
CA HIS A 635 -7.29 -23.46 20.62
C HIS A 635 -6.43 -22.83 21.73
N LEU A 636 -6.78 -21.64 22.23
CA LEU A 636 -6.02 -20.91 23.26
C LEU A 636 -6.73 -20.79 24.61
N THR A 637 -7.86 -21.45 24.80
CA THR A 637 -8.60 -21.47 26.08
C THR A 637 -7.96 -22.39 27.13
#